data_23634c49886260e0a8797da1c1726f7b
#
_entry.id   23634c49886260e0a8797da1c1726f7b
#
_cell.length_a   1.000
_cell.length_b   1.000
_cell.length_c   1.000
_cell.angle_alpha   90.00
_cell.angle_beta   90.00
_cell.angle_gamma   90.00
#
_symmetry.space_group_name_H-M   'P 1'
#
loop_
_entity.id
_entity.type
_entity.pdbx_description
1 polymer ?
#
loop_
_entity_poly.entity_id
_entity_poly.type
_entity_poly.pdbx_seq_one_letter_code
_entity_poly.pdbx_strand_id
1 'polypeptide(L)'
;MIDTLFEAFYLIFSGAHFLYLLFGVCLGILIGILPGLGGIVGFSILLPFIYGMDTVSALAMLIGLIAVIPTSDTFTSVLMGIPGSSASQATVLDGFSLAKQGQGARALSAAFSASLFGGLFGAAVLTLIVVIAKPIILFFGSSELFMLGILGISMVGVLSGDSFVKGFLACGVGLLLGTMGSSPATGEWRMTFGSYYLFDGLKVVTIGLAAFAIPEICDLLRKNKTIATKDEPLGKGWAKGLLDTIKNKWLVFRCSMIGTLVGILPGLGGSVVDWIAYGHVVQTSKDKSQFGKGDIRGVIAPESANNAKEGGGLVPTLLFGIPGSGSMAVFLGGLTLLGIEPGPSLIEENLKFTYVMVWSLAVANVMGAGLCFALSSKVAKITTIPYGILAPFMIMIVCFAAFQVTRSIYDIYTLVVLGAICTLMKNYNWPRPALLIGFVLSDTLETYLYQAVQFYNWSFLLRPGVVVIFILTILSIYFGARNSKKDTIKNLVRTKDLFKPTVQNLFIAILYCFFGFTVFDSFQHNLLGGIFPGGISVVMFLTLNYAIFINNHWLSASVQTSFSSQETVDLFKSFSWILLLVLLNTLFGFVISIFIFFIIVMKSKTNLPNSKIITITVSALAFVLLLSHFMVLDFPSGLLQYLIKLPWPLN
;
A
#
# COMPACT_ATOMS: atom_id res chain seq x y z
N MET A 1 -14.51 9.35 28.28
CA MET A 1 -13.25 9.09 27.57
C MET A 1 -12.39 8.01 28.22
N ILE A 2 -12.01 8.15 29.51
CA ILE A 2 -11.20 7.13 30.21
C ILE A 2 -11.99 5.81 30.30
N ASP A 3 -13.26 5.86 30.69
CA ASP A 3 -14.12 4.68 30.75
C ASP A 3 -14.27 4.00 29.37
N THR A 4 -14.44 4.79 28.32
CA THR A 4 -14.52 4.28 26.94
C THR A 4 -13.20 3.62 26.49
N LEU A 5 -12.05 4.14 26.94
CA LEU A 5 -10.74 3.56 26.68
C LEU A 5 -10.61 2.14 27.31
N PHE A 6 -11.04 2.00 28.57
CA PHE A 6 -11.03 0.70 29.25
C PHE A 6 -12.08 -0.25 28.69
N GLU A 7 -13.27 0.23 28.35
CA GLU A 7 -14.30 -0.56 27.70
C GLU A 7 -13.80 -1.14 26.36
N ALA A 8 -13.14 -0.33 25.54
CA ALA A 8 -12.54 -0.75 24.29
C ALA A 8 -11.45 -1.82 24.50
N PHE A 9 -10.65 -1.71 25.57
CA PHE A 9 -9.67 -2.74 25.92
C PHE A 9 -10.31 -4.07 26.23
N TYR A 10 -11.32 -4.11 27.12
CA TYR A 10 -12.03 -5.34 27.45
C TYR A 10 -12.74 -5.95 26.24
N LEU A 11 -13.25 -5.10 25.34
CA LEU A 11 -13.95 -5.54 24.15
C LEU A 11 -13.06 -6.37 23.23
N ILE A 12 -11.78 -6.01 23.07
CA ILE A 12 -10.84 -6.78 22.23
C ILE A 12 -10.67 -8.22 22.75
N PHE A 13 -10.70 -8.42 24.07
CA PHE A 13 -10.56 -9.75 24.66
C PHE A 13 -11.89 -10.47 24.83
N SER A 14 -13.02 -9.86 24.46
CA SER A 14 -14.34 -10.45 24.54
C SER A 14 -14.73 -11.16 23.23
N GLY A 15 -15.42 -12.30 23.35
CA GLY A 15 -15.92 -13.03 22.19
C GLY A 15 -14.84 -13.47 21.20
N ALA A 16 -15.12 -13.28 19.89
CA ALA A 16 -14.24 -13.67 18.78
C ALA A 16 -13.22 -12.58 18.40
N HIS A 17 -13.30 -11.37 18.94
CA HIS A 17 -12.47 -10.22 18.50
C HIS A 17 -10.99 -10.47 18.64
N PHE A 18 -10.57 -11.10 19.76
CA PHE A 18 -9.16 -11.48 19.94
C PHE A 18 -8.67 -12.49 18.90
N LEU A 19 -9.53 -13.44 18.49
CA LEU A 19 -9.17 -14.40 17.45
C LEU A 19 -8.99 -13.73 16.08
N TYR A 20 -9.83 -12.75 15.75
CA TYR A 20 -9.68 -11.96 14.53
C TYR A 20 -8.45 -11.08 14.56
N LEU A 21 -8.10 -10.48 15.72
CA LEU A 21 -6.85 -9.76 15.91
C LEU A 21 -5.65 -10.69 15.67
N LEU A 22 -5.66 -11.87 16.29
CA LEU A 22 -4.62 -12.89 16.12
C LEU A 22 -4.51 -13.33 14.65
N PHE A 23 -5.63 -13.53 13.98
CA PHE A 23 -5.66 -13.88 12.56
C PHE A 23 -5.04 -12.78 11.70
N GLY A 24 -5.39 -11.51 11.94
CA GLY A 24 -4.77 -10.36 11.28
C GLY A 24 -3.26 -10.31 11.49
N VAL A 25 -2.80 -10.54 12.72
CA VAL A 25 -1.36 -10.63 13.07
C VAL A 25 -0.67 -11.75 12.30
N CYS A 26 -1.26 -12.95 12.25
CA CYS A 26 -0.69 -14.08 11.51
C CYS A 26 -0.61 -13.80 10.00
N LEU A 27 -1.65 -13.20 9.41
CA LEU A 27 -1.64 -12.78 8.01
C LEU A 27 -0.59 -11.69 7.78
N GLY A 28 -0.47 -10.72 8.70
CA GLY A 28 0.56 -9.67 8.63
C GLY A 28 1.97 -10.26 8.62
N ILE A 29 2.23 -11.27 9.46
CA ILE A 29 3.51 -12.00 9.45
C ILE A 29 3.75 -12.67 8.10
N LEU A 30 2.76 -13.40 7.59
CA LEU A 30 2.90 -14.09 6.30
C LEU A 30 3.19 -13.12 5.14
N ILE A 31 2.48 -11.99 5.08
CA ILE A 31 2.65 -10.98 4.02
C ILE A 31 3.99 -10.28 4.15
N GLY A 32 4.42 -9.92 5.37
CA GLY A 32 5.69 -9.25 5.58
C GLY A 32 6.92 -10.12 5.25
N ILE A 33 6.81 -11.45 5.40
CA ILE A 33 7.85 -12.39 5.00
C ILE A 33 7.98 -12.49 3.47
N LEU A 34 6.92 -12.16 2.72
CA LEU A 34 6.92 -12.23 1.26
C LEU A 34 7.50 -10.94 0.67
N PRO A 35 8.70 -10.97 0.03
CA PRO A 35 9.35 -9.77 -0.46
C PRO A 35 8.48 -8.97 -1.43
N GLY A 36 8.40 -7.66 -1.18
CA GLY A 36 7.72 -6.71 -2.07
C GLY A 36 6.21 -6.62 -1.91
N LEU A 37 5.54 -7.48 -1.11
CA LEU A 37 4.07 -7.39 -0.96
C LEU A 37 3.64 -6.24 -0.06
N GLY A 38 4.24 -6.06 1.10
CA GLY A 38 3.96 -4.94 1.99
C GLY A 38 2.49 -4.77 2.42
N GLY A 39 2.24 -3.72 3.21
CA GLY A 39 0.92 -3.50 3.82
C GLY A 39 -0.21 -3.19 2.84
N ILE A 40 0.08 -2.55 1.72
CA ILE A 40 -0.94 -2.19 0.72
C ILE A 40 -1.57 -3.46 0.12
N VAL A 41 -0.73 -4.42 -0.28
CA VAL A 41 -1.22 -5.69 -0.83
C VAL A 41 -1.94 -6.50 0.25
N GLY A 42 -1.39 -6.52 1.47
CA GLY A 42 -2.00 -7.20 2.60
C GLY A 42 -3.43 -6.72 2.88
N PHE A 43 -3.62 -5.43 2.99
CA PHE A 43 -4.96 -4.86 3.15
C PHE A 43 -5.86 -5.15 1.96
N SER A 44 -5.35 -4.96 0.74
CA SER A 44 -6.15 -5.19 -0.47
C SER A 44 -6.64 -6.65 -0.58
N ILE A 45 -5.82 -7.61 -0.13
CA ILE A 45 -6.25 -9.02 -0.06
C ILE A 45 -7.30 -9.23 1.04
N LEU A 46 -7.16 -8.54 2.18
CA LEU A 46 -8.00 -8.76 3.35
C LEU A 46 -9.37 -8.08 3.26
N LEU A 47 -9.45 -6.91 2.60
CA LEU A 47 -10.66 -6.10 2.54
C LEU A 47 -11.92 -6.85 2.07
N PRO A 48 -11.91 -7.68 1.04
CA PRO A 48 -13.11 -8.42 0.63
C PRO A 48 -13.66 -9.34 1.72
N PHE A 49 -12.81 -9.80 2.62
CA PHE A 49 -13.19 -10.77 3.66
C PHE A 49 -13.77 -10.11 4.92
N ILE A 50 -13.64 -8.79 5.07
CA ILE A 50 -14.26 -8.08 6.21
C ILE A 50 -15.73 -7.71 5.95
N TYR A 51 -16.20 -7.85 4.72
CA TYR A 51 -17.57 -7.55 4.36
C TYR A 51 -18.55 -8.47 5.12
N GLY A 52 -19.51 -7.87 5.82
CA GLY A 52 -20.47 -8.60 6.64
C GLY A 52 -19.96 -9.04 8.02
N MET A 53 -18.70 -8.73 8.37
CA MET A 53 -18.19 -8.93 9.73
C MET A 53 -18.69 -7.84 10.67
N ASP A 54 -18.72 -8.14 11.97
CA ASP A 54 -18.92 -7.08 12.95
C ASP A 54 -17.75 -6.10 12.94
N THR A 55 -18.07 -4.84 13.18
CA THR A 55 -17.12 -3.72 13.04
C THR A 55 -15.88 -3.88 13.91
N VAL A 56 -16.04 -4.35 15.17
CA VAL A 56 -14.91 -4.48 16.12
C VAL A 56 -13.95 -5.57 15.66
N SER A 57 -14.47 -6.72 15.24
CA SER A 57 -13.66 -7.83 14.73
C SER A 57 -12.93 -7.44 13.44
N ALA A 58 -13.61 -6.75 12.53
CA ALA A 58 -13.00 -6.29 11.29
C ALA A 58 -11.87 -5.28 11.55
N LEU A 59 -12.09 -4.29 12.42
CA LEU A 59 -11.06 -3.32 12.82
C LEU A 59 -9.88 -3.99 13.51
N ALA A 60 -10.12 -4.91 14.44
CA ALA A 60 -9.06 -5.66 15.11
C ALA A 60 -8.21 -6.45 14.11
N MET A 61 -8.84 -7.11 13.14
CA MET A 61 -8.15 -7.86 12.10
C MET A 61 -7.32 -6.95 11.17
N LEU A 62 -7.86 -5.83 10.73
CA LEU A 62 -7.15 -4.86 9.88
C LEU A 62 -5.95 -4.27 10.61
N ILE A 63 -6.14 -3.78 11.83
CA ILE A 63 -5.05 -3.20 12.63
C ILE A 63 -4.02 -4.26 12.99
N GLY A 64 -4.44 -5.49 13.30
CA GLY A 64 -3.54 -6.62 13.55
C GLY A 64 -2.60 -6.88 12.38
N LEU A 65 -3.11 -6.80 11.16
CA LEU A 65 -2.31 -6.98 9.95
C LEU A 65 -1.25 -5.88 9.79
N ILE A 66 -1.65 -4.60 9.84
CA ILE A 66 -0.72 -3.50 9.57
C ILE A 66 0.33 -3.32 10.66
N ALA A 67 -0.03 -3.57 11.91
CA ALA A 67 0.87 -3.41 13.05
C ALA A 67 2.11 -4.31 12.96
N VAL A 68 1.99 -5.46 12.30
CA VAL A 68 3.02 -6.52 12.34
C VAL A 68 3.82 -6.62 11.05
N ILE A 69 3.31 -6.12 9.94
CA ILE A 69 4.05 -6.13 8.67
C ILE A 69 5.44 -5.48 8.79
N PRO A 70 5.59 -4.28 9.41
CA PRO A 70 6.92 -3.66 9.58
C PRO A 70 7.87 -4.47 10.46
N THR A 71 7.35 -5.31 11.36
CA THR A 71 8.18 -6.21 12.17
C THR A 71 8.58 -7.46 11.40
N SER A 72 7.68 -8.02 10.60
CA SER A 72 7.90 -9.29 9.90
C SER A 72 8.68 -9.14 8.60
N ASP A 73 8.65 -7.98 7.94
CA ASP A 73 9.44 -7.69 6.73
C ASP A 73 10.95 -7.60 7.01
N THR A 74 11.33 -7.48 8.28
CA THR A 74 12.71 -7.58 8.75
C THR A 74 13.34 -8.95 8.48
N PHE A 75 12.55 -10.03 8.42
CA PHE A 75 13.10 -11.36 8.10
C PHE A 75 13.78 -11.36 6.73
N THR A 76 13.14 -10.82 5.72
CA THR A 76 13.69 -10.75 4.36
C THR A 76 14.84 -9.75 4.28
N SER A 77 14.74 -8.63 4.97
CA SER A 77 15.78 -7.60 5.00
C SER A 77 17.07 -8.10 5.64
N VAL A 78 16.97 -8.81 6.77
CA VAL A 78 18.13 -9.32 7.53
C VAL A 78 18.67 -10.62 6.92
N LEU A 79 17.80 -11.60 6.59
CA LEU A 79 18.24 -12.92 6.18
C LEU A 79 18.56 -13.03 4.69
N MET A 80 17.93 -12.20 3.86
CA MET A 80 18.03 -12.32 2.40
C MET A 80 18.73 -11.14 1.73
N GLY A 81 18.90 -10.03 2.46
CA GLY A 81 19.44 -8.80 1.88
C GLY A 81 18.50 -8.14 0.84
N ILE A 82 17.22 -8.44 0.93
CA ILE A 82 16.17 -7.90 0.07
C ILE A 82 15.12 -7.25 0.96
N PRO A 83 14.78 -5.96 0.76
CA PRO A 83 13.76 -5.34 1.59
C PRO A 83 12.43 -6.08 1.46
N GLY A 84 11.80 -6.44 2.58
CA GLY A 84 10.50 -7.10 2.61
C GLY A 84 9.39 -6.15 2.16
N SER A 85 9.53 -4.88 2.54
CA SER A 85 8.69 -3.78 2.07
C SER A 85 9.54 -2.57 1.72
N SER A 86 8.93 -1.51 1.21
CA SER A 86 9.63 -0.23 0.98
C SER A 86 10.12 0.42 2.28
N ALA A 87 9.62 -0.02 3.42
CA ALA A 87 9.89 0.53 4.73
C ALA A 87 11.06 -0.17 5.49
N SER A 88 11.67 -1.18 4.89
CA SER A 88 12.78 -1.94 5.51
C SER A 88 14.07 -1.89 4.69
N GLN A 89 14.21 -0.89 3.81
CA GLN A 89 15.36 -0.77 2.91
C GLN A 89 16.65 -0.44 3.65
N ALA A 90 16.61 0.48 4.61
CA ALA A 90 17.80 0.89 5.37
C ALA A 90 18.27 -0.22 6.31
N THR A 91 17.35 -1.01 6.87
CA THR A 91 17.65 -2.17 7.72
C THR A 91 18.51 -3.21 6.99
N VAL A 92 18.38 -3.34 5.66
CA VAL A 92 19.18 -4.27 4.84
C VAL A 92 20.68 -3.99 4.98
N LEU A 93 21.10 -2.73 5.05
CA LEU A 93 22.52 -2.35 5.01
C LEU A 93 23.34 -3.02 6.13
N ASP A 94 22.88 -2.91 7.35
CA ASP A 94 23.57 -3.44 8.50
C ASP A 94 23.01 -4.81 8.94
N GLY A 95 21.71 -5.02 8.79
CA GLY A 95 21.04 -6.28 9.17
C GLY A 95 21.55 -7.47 8.37
N PHE A 96 21.62 -7.36 7.06
CA PHE A 96 22.15 -8.42 6.21
C PHE A 96 23.66 -8.61 6.38
N SER A 97 24.40 -7.51 6.61
CA SER A 97 25.82 -7.57 6.92
C SER A 97 26.10 -8.36 8.22
N LEU A 98 25.26 -8.17 9.25
CA LEU A 98 25.30 -8.96 10.50
C LEU A 98 24.96 -10.44 10.27
N ALA A 99 23.94 -10.71 9.44
CA ALA A 99 23.57 -12.10 9.12
C ALA A 99 24.72 -12.83 8.41
N LYS A 100 25.40 -12.20 7.44
CA LYS A 100 26.61 -12.75 6.79
C LYS A 100 27.75 -13.03 7.75
N GLN A 101 27.81 -12.31 8.86
CA GLN A 101 28.80 -12.53 9.95
C GLN A 101 28.34 -13.61 10.94
N GLY A 102 27.25 -14.36 10.66
CA GLY A 102 26.69 -15.35 11.57
C GLY A 102 25.98 -14.77 12.79
N GLN A 103 25.60 -13.47 12.74
CA GLN A 103 24.91 -12.77 13.81
C GLN A 103 23.43 -12.46 13.45
N GLY A 104 22.82 -13.25 12.57
CA GLY A 104 21.44 -13.07 12.13
C GLY A 104 20.42 -13.05 13.28
N ALA A 105 20.57 -13.97 14.24
CA ALA A 105 19.73 -14.01 15.44
C ALA A 105 19.85 -12.74 16.30
N ARG A 106 21.05 -12.17 16.41
CA ARG A 106 21.28 -10.89 17.10
C ARG A 106 20.58 -9.74 16.40
N ALA A 107 20.71 -9.67 15.08
CA ALA A 107 20.11 -8.61 14.27
C ALA A 107 18.57 -8.68 14.33
N LEU A 108 17.97 -9.87 14.14
CA LEU A 108 16.53 -10.07 14.24
C LEU A 108 15.99 -9.75 15.65
N SER A 109 16.71 -10.19 16.70
CA SER A 109 16.29 -9.89 18.08
C SER A 109 16.31 -8.39 18.36
N ALA A 110 17.34 -7.68 17.93
CA ALA A 110 17.41 -6.24 18.08
C ALA A 110 16.30 -5.52 17.29
N ALA A 111 16.03 -5.97 16.06
CA ALA A 111 14.97 -5.45 15.22
C ALA A 111 13.59 -5.64 15.87
N PHE A 112 13.20 -6.86 16.24
CA PHE A 112 11.89 -7.13 16.85
C PHE A 112 11.67 -6.39 18.16
N SER A 113 12.73 -6.26 18.97
CA SER A 113 12.67 -5.49 20.22
C SER A 113 12.48 -4.00 19.93
N ALA A 114 13.21 -3.44 18.97
CA ALA A 114 13.11 -2.04 18.57
C ALA A 114 11.73 -1.74 17.96
N SER A 115 11.23 -2.64 17.11
CA SER A 115 9.91 -2.58 16.50
C SER A 115 8.79 -2.61 17.55
N LEU A 116 8.90 -3.49 18.56
CA LEU A 116 7.94 -3.56 19.67
C LEU A 116 7.87 -2.22 20.43
N PHE A 117 9.01 -1.68 20.82
CA PHE A 117 9.04 -0.38 21.52
C PHE A 117 8.51 0.76 20.63
N GLY A 118 8.88 0.77 19.35
CA GLY A 118 8.37 1.73 18.38
C GLY A 118 6.85 1.67 18.22
N GLY A 119 6.30 0.48 18.05
CA GLY A 119 4.86 0.27 17.90
C GLY A 119 4.06 0.67 19.14
N LEU A 120 4.54 0.29 20.34
CA LEU A 120 3.92 0.71 21.59
C LEU A 120 4.01 2.24 21.80
N PHE A 121 5.14 2.85 21.45
CA PHE A 121 5.31 4.30 21.48
C PHE A 121 4.32 4.99 20.53
N GLY A 122 4.19 4.50 19.29
CA GLY A 122 3.22 5.01 18.30
C GLY A 122 1.77 4.90 18.79
N ALA A 123 1.39 3.78 19.39
CA ALA A 123 0.07 3.60 19.98
C ALA A 123 -0.19 4.55 21.15
N ALA A 124 0.80 4.76 22.02
CA ALA A 124 0.71 5.72 23.15
C ALA A 124 0.54 7.16 22.66
N VAL A 125 1.32 7.57 21.65
CA VAL A 125 1.21 8.92 21.05
C VAL A 125 -0.15 9.07 20.34
N LEU A 126 -0.63 8.07 19.62
CA LEU A 126 -1.96 8.10 19.00
C LEU A 126 -3.05 8.30 20.07
N THR A 127 -2.97 7.56 21.19
CA THR A 127 -3.90 7.74 22.34
C THR A 127 -3.89 9.18 22.84
N LEU A 128 -2.70 9.74 23.07
CA LEU A 128 -2.56 11.10 23.54
C LEU A 128 -3.13 12.12 22.56
N ILE A 129 -2.85 11.95 21.27
CA ILE A 129 -3.34 12.85 20.23
C ILE A 129 -4.87 12.77 20.12
N VAL A 130 -5.48 11.60 20.17
CA VAL A 130 -6.95 11.44 20.13
C VAL A 130 -7.62 12.21 21.28
N VAL A 131 -7.00 12.19 22.48
CA VAL A 131 -7.51 12.96 23.65
C VAL A 131 -7.42 14.46 23.42
N ILE A 132 -6.29 14.94 22.89
CA ILE A 132 -6.01 16.39 22.72
C ILE A 132 -6.68 16.93 21.45
N ALA A 133 -6.85 16.10 20.43
CA ALA A 133 -7.30 16.54 19.11
C ALA A 133 -8.79 16.91 19.05
N LYS A 134 -9.62 16.40 19.97
CA LYS A 134 -11.06 16.64 19.93
C LYS A 134 -11.43 18.14 19.76
N PRO A 135 -10.94 19.10 20.59
CA PRO A 135 -11.25 20.51 20.40
C PRO A 135 -10.65 21.10 19.13
N ILE A 136 -9.54 20.54 18.63
CA ILE A 136 -8.88 21.03 17.41
C ILE A 136 -9.68 20.61 16.18
N ILE A 137 -10.14 19.37 16.13
CA ILE A 137 -10.86 18.80 14.97
C ILE A 137 -12.19 19.51 14.77
N LEU A 138 -12.90 19.83 15.85
CA LEU A 138 -14.17 20.55 15.81
C LEU A 138 -14.06 21.96 15.23
N PHE A 139 -12.85 22.51 15.17
CA PHE A 139 -12.58 23.79 14.52
C PHE A 139 -12.51 23.70 13.00
N PHE A 140 -12.31 22.50 12.44
CA PHE A 140 -12.20 22.27 11.00
C PHE A 140 -13.58 21.97 10.40
N GLY A 141 -14.10 22.90 9.59
CA GLY A 141 -15.29 22.65 8.76
C GLY A 141 -14.91 22.02 7.41
N SER A 142 -15.92 21.76 6.58
CA SER A 142 -15.71 21.16 5.23
C SER A 142 -14.72 21.93 4.35
N SER A 143 -14.68 23.26 4.50
CA SER A 143 -13.75 24.11 3.77
C SER A 143 -12.29 23.86 4.15
N GLU A 144 -12.01 23.76 5.44
CA GLU A 144 -10.69 23.48 5.97
C GLU A 144 -10.27 22.03 5.68
N LEU A 145 -11.20 21.07 5.77
CA LEU A 145 -10.96 19.66 5.45
C LEU A 145 -10.64 19.47 3.96
N PHE A 146 -11.34 20.18 3.08
CA PHE A 146 -10.99 20.22 1.65
C PHE A 146 -9.55 20.70 1.43
N MET A 147 -9.17 21.83 2.06
CA MET A 147 -7.81 22.36 1.92
C MET A 147 -6.75 21.47 2.55
N LEU A 148 -7.05 20.79 3.66
CA LEU A 148 -6.15 19.79 4.24
C LEU A 148 -5.93 18.61 3.29
N GLY A 149 -6.95 18.18 2.58
CA GLY A 149 -6.81 17.14 1.55
C GLY A 149 -5.93 17.61 0.38
N ILE A 150 -6.09 18.86 -0.08
CA ILE A 150 -5.20 19.46 -1.09
C ILE A 150 -3.75 19.57 -0.59
N LEU A 151 -3.55 19.95 0.68
CA LEU A 151 -2.22 19.90 1.30
C LEU A 151 -1.66 18.48 1.31
N GLY A 152 -2.47 17.47 1.69
CA GLY A 152 -2.09 16.06 1.63
C GLY A 152 -1.62 15.64 0.24
N ILE A 153 -2.37 15.97 -0.81
CA ILE A 153 -2.00 15.71 -2.21
C ILE A 153 -0.68 16.39 -2.56
N SER A 154 -0.49 17.66 -2.17
CA SER A 154 0.75 18.37 -2.44
C SER A 154 1.96 17.70 -1.80
N MET A 155 1.81 17.23 -0.57
CA MET A 155 2.87 16.50 0.14
C MET A 155 3.17 15.15 -0.50
N VAL A 156 2.14 14.41 -0.95
CA VAL A 156 2.33 13.16 -1.71
C VAL A 156 3.15 13.40 -2.97
N GLY A 157 2.86 14.46 -3.72
CA GLY A 157 3.64 14.85 -4.91
C GLY A 157 5.10 15.16 -4.58
N VAL A 158 5.33 15.92 -3.50
CA VAL A 158 6.68 16.32 -3.02
C VAL A 158 7.53 15.11 -2.62
N LEU A 159 6.91 14.12 -1.99
CA LEU A 159 7.59 13.01 -1.32
C LEU A 159 7.63 11.73 -2.16
N SER A 160 7.09 11.79 -3.39
CA SER A 160 7.00 10.64 -4.30
C SER A 160 8.34 10.21 -4.94
N GLY A 161 9.49 10.59 -4.40
CA GLY A 161 10.80 10.16 -4.88
C GLY A 161 11.40 11.10 -5.94
N ASP A 162 11.99 10.56 -7.00
CA ASP A 162 12.87 11.27 -7.93
C ASP A 162 12.23 12.43 -8.72
N SER A 163 10.89 12.49 -8.79
CA SER A 163 10.21 13.53 -9.59
C SER A 163 8.87 13.94 -8.99
N PHE A 164 8.80 15.19 -8.50
CA PHE A 164 7.56 15.83 -8.06
C PHE A 164 6.45 15.74 -9.12
N VAL A 165 6.80 15.99 -10.40
CA VAL A 165 5.83 16.00 -11.50
C VAL A 165 5.19 14.63 -11.70
N LYS A 166 5.98 13.55 -11.67
CA LYS A 166 5.44 12.17 -11.75
C LYS A 166 4.52 11.85 -10.59
N GLY A 167 4.88 12.28 -9.38
CA GLY A 167 4.05 12.09 -8.19
C GLY A 167 2.72 12.83 -8.28
N PHE A 168 2.76 14.08 -8.70
CA PHE A 168 1.58 14.91 -8.84
C PHE A 168 0.64 14.40 -9.95
N LEU A 169 1.19 14.02 -11.12
CA LEU A 169 0.42 13.41 -12.21
C LEU A 169 -0.17 12.05 -11.83
N ALA A 170 0.59 11.21 -11.14
CA ALA A 170 0.08 9.90 -10.66
C ALA A 170 -1.08 10.08 -9.67
N CYS A 171 -0.98 11.06 -8.75
CA CYS A 171 -2.05 11.40 -7.84
C CYS A 171 -3.29 11.91 -8.60
N GLY A 172 -3.09 12.77 -9.59
CA GLY A 172 -4.16 13.28 -10.46
C GLY A 172 -4.88 12.17 -11.23
N VAL A 173 -4.14 11.19 -11.76
CA VAL A 173 -4.75 9.99 -12.37
C VAL A 173 -5.60 9.25 -11.35
N GLY A 174 -5.10 9.08 -10.12
CA GLY A 174 -5.85 8.45 -9.04
C GLY A 174 -7.14 9.20 -8.73
N LEU A 175 -7.07 10.53 -8.55
CA LEU A 175 -8.24 11.38 -8.33
C LEU A 175 -9.29 11.19 -9.43
N LEU A 176 -8.89 11.23 -10.70
CA LEU A 176 -9.81 11.07 -11.82
C LEU A 176 -10.41 9.67 -11.94
N LEU A 177 -9.63 8.63 -11.63
CA LEU A 177 -10.16 7.26 -11.53
C LEU A 177 -11.19 7.14 -10.39
N GLY A 178 -11.02 7.89 -9.30
CA GLY A 178 -11.95 7.93 -8.19
C GLY A 178 -13.26 8.68 -8.51
N THR A 179 -13.27 9.58 -9.51
CA THR A 179 -14.49 10.27 -9.95
C THR A 179 -15.34 9.44 -10.94
N MET A 180 -14.88 8.24 -11.35
CA MET A 180 -15.68 7.34 -12.19
C MET A 180 -16.88 6.82 -11.41
N GLY A 181 -18.06 6.81 -12.02
CA GLY A 181 -19.30 6.36 -11.39
C GLY A 181 -20.21 7.52 -10.98
N SER A 182 -20.99 7.34 -9.93
CA SER A 182 -21.94 8.34 -9.46
C SER A 182 -21.27 9.53 -8.79
N SER A 183 -21.62 10.76 -9.18
CA SER A 183 -21.19 11.99 -8.51
C SER A 183 -21.84 12.12 -7.12
N PRO A 184 -21.06 12.35 -6.04
CA PRO A 184 -21.63 12.61 -4.71
C PRO A 184 -22.53 13.84 -4.65
N ALA A 185 -22.26 14.83 -5.52
CA ALA A 185 -22.98 16.10 -5.56
C ALA A 185 -24.31 16.03 -6.30
N THR A 186 -24.37 15.33 -7.44
CA THR A 186 -25.49 15.41 -8.38
C THR A 186 -26.14 14.05 -8.67
N GLY A 187 -25.49 12.94 -8.29
CA GLY A 187 -25.91 11.59 -8.65
C GLY A 187 -25.73 11.24 -10.15
N GLU A 188 -25.15 12.12 -10.93
CA GLU A 188 -24.87 11.87 -12.37
C GLU A 188 -23.76 10.83 -12.53
N TRP A 189 -23.92 9.93 -13.49
CA TRP A 189 -22.89 8.93 -13.81
C TRP A 189 -21.87 9.50 -14.76
N ARG A 190 -20.59 9.40 -14.37
CA ARG A 190 -19.44 9.93 -15.09
C ARG A 190 -18.52 8.82 -15.56
N MET A 191 -18.01 8.91 -16.78
CA MET A 191 -17.02 7.97 -17.36
C MET A 191 -17.44 6.49 -17.26
N THR A 192 -18.73 6.20 -17.30
CA THR A 192 -19.25 4.82 -17.15
C THR A 192 -19.28 4.06 -18.46
N PHE A 193 -19.14 4.74 -19.60
CA PHE A 193 -19.19 4.17 -20.97
C PHE A 193 -20.41 3.25 -21.18
N GLY A 194 -21.52 3.49 -20.47
CA GLY A 194 -22.72 2.68 -20.51
C GLY A 194 -22.61 1.30 -19.82
N SER A 195 -21.54 1.05 -19.11
CA SER A 195 -21.33 -0.20 -18.38
C SER A 195 -21.94 -0.14 -16.97
N TYR A 196 -22.88 -1.03 -16.66
CA TYR A 196 -23.46 -1.18 -15.32
C TYR A 196 -22.39 -1.43 -14.23
N TYR A 197 -21.30 -2.12 -14.59
CA TYR A 197 -20.21 -2.37 -13.67
C TYR A 197 -19.54 -1.08 -13.16
N LEU A 198 -19.48 -0.05 -14.01
CA LEU A 198 -18.82 1.22 -13.67
C LEU A 198 -19.78 2.22 -12.99
N PHE A 199 -21.07 1.94 -12.85
CA PHE A 199 -22.01 2.86 -12.19
C PHE A 199 -21.65 3.09 -10.72
N ASP A 200 -21.17 2.07 -10.03
CA ASP A 200 -20.72 2.15 -8.63
C ASP A 200 -19.23 2.52 -8.53
N GLY A 201 -18.60 2.94 -9.61
CA GLY A 201 -17.20 3.30 -9.69
C GLY A 201 -16.24 2.12 -9.49
N LEU A 202 -14.94 2.41 -9.59
CA LEU A 202 -13.88 1.44 -9.34
C LEU A 202 -13.73 1.19 -7.84
N LYS A 203 -13.30 -0.01 -7.46
CA LYS A 203 -13.14 -0.37 -6.04
C LYS A 203 -11.69 -0.25 -5.60
N VAL A 204 -11.46 0.30 -4.40
CA VAL A 204 -10.12 0.53 -3.83
C VAL A 204 -9.29 -0.76 -3.76
N VAL A 205 -9.92 -1.89 -3.49
CA VAL A 205 -9.28 -3.21 -3.45
C VAL A 205 -8.66 -3.55 -4.80
N THR A 206 -9.44 -3.44 -5.87
CA THR A 206 -9.00 -3.74 -7.24
C THR A 206 -7.85 -2.82 -7.66
N ILE A 207 -7.94 -1.51 -7.35
CA ILE A 207 -6.85 -0.54 -7.59
C ILE A 207 -5.59 -0.91 -6.78
N GLY A 208 -5.74 -1.24 -5.50
CA GLY A 208 -4.62 -1.62 -4.62
C GLY A 208 -3.89 -2.87 -5.12
N LEU A 209 -4.64 -3.93 -5.46
CA LEU A 209 -4.08 -5.15 -6.02
C LEU A 209 -3.42 -4.92 -7.38
N ALA A 210 -4.05 -4.14 -8.27
CA ALA A 210 -3.49 -3.77 -9.57
C ALA A 210 -2.19 -2.97 -9.44
N ALA A 211 -2.16 -2.01 -8.53
CA ALA A 211 -1.01 -1.12 -8.38
C ALA A 211 0.19 -1.79 -7.70
N PHE A 212 -0.04 -2.74 -6.81
CA PHE A 212 1.04 -3.29 -5.99
C PHE A 212 1.25 -4.79 -6.17
N ALA A 213 0.20 -5.62 -6.15
CA ALA A 213 0.37 -7.06 -6.25
C ALA A 213 0.83 -7.50 -7.66
N ILE A 214 0.16 -7.03 -8.70
CA ILE A 214 0.47 -7.44 -10.08
C ILE A 214 1.91 -7.09 -10.48
N PRO A 215 2.42 -5.85 -10.29
CA PRO A 215 3.80 -5.53 -10.65
C PRO A 215 4.86 -6.29 -9.84
N GLU A 216 4.59 -6.61 -8.56
CA GLU A 216 5.52 -7.41 -7.75
C GLU A 216 5.55 -8.87 -8.20
N ILE A 217 4.39 -9.46 -8.51
CA ILE A 217 4.29 -10.83 -9.06
C ILE A 217 5.04 -10.92 -10.40
N CYS A 218 4.88 -9.95 -11.29
CA CYS A 218 5.61 -9.90 -12.56
C CYS A 218 7.13 -9.89 -12.35
N ASP A 219 7.62 -9.11 -11.40
CA ASP A 219 9.05 -9.07 -11.06
C ASP A 219 9.55 -10.39 -10.47
N LEU A 220 8.77 -11.04 -9.59
CA LEU A 220 9.11 -12.34 -9.02
C LEU A 220 9.21 -13.42 -10.10
N LEU A 221 8.25 -13.44 -11.04
CA LEU A 221 8.25 -14.38 -12.17
C LEU A 221 9.43 -14.17 -13.12
N ARG A 222 9.91 -12.91 -13.25
CA ARG A 222 11.05 -12.55 -14.09
C ARG A 222 12.38 -12.98 -13.48
N LYS A 223 12.57 -12.78 -12.18
CA LYS A 223 13.85 -13.02 -11.50
C LYS A 223 14.26 -14.50 -11.40
N ASN A 224 13.30 -15.41 -11.45
CA ASN A 224 13.43 -16.89 -11.45
C ASN A 224 14.58 -17.45 -10.58
N LYS A 225 14.90 -16.78 -9.45
CA LYS A 225 15.94 -17.18 -8.51
C LYS A 225 15.31 -17.68 -7.21
N THR A 226 15.99 -18.56 -6.51
CA THR A 226 15.68 -18.90 -5.12
C THR A 226 15.87 -17.65 -4.25
N ILE A 227 15.01 -17.49 -3.27
CA ILE A 227 15.02 -16.35 -2.36
C ILE A 227 16.34 -16.31 -1.56
N ALA A 228 16.83 -17.45 -1.09
CA ALA A 228 18.10 -17.55 -0.37
C ALA A 228 19.07 -18.51 -1.07
N THR A 229 20.33 -18.13 -1.15
CA THR A 229 21.37 -18.91 -1.83
C THR A 229 21.99 -19.99 -0.95
N LYS A 230 21.79 -20.00 0.36
CA LYS A 230 22.24 -21.03 1.32
C LYS A 230 21.46 -20.95 2.63
N ASP A 231 21.25 -22.12 3.27
CA ASP A 231 20.84 -22.27 4.68
C ASP A 231 21.98 -21.74 5.59
N GLU A 232 22.12 -20.44 5.73
CA GLU A 232 23.00 -19.90 6.76
C GLU A 232 22.28 -20.04 8.11
N PRO A 233 22.89 -20.71 9.09
CA PRO A 233 22.28 -20.84 10.41
C PRO A 233 22.10 -19.45 11.02
N LEU A 234 20.95 -19.18 11.63
CA LEU A 234 20.63 -17.92 12.31
C LEU A 234 21.71 -17.46 13.31
N GLY A 235 22.58 -18.39 13.70
CA GLY A 235 23.63 -18.13 14.69
C GLY A 235 23.06 -18.04 16.12
N LYS A 236 23.92 -17.60 17.02
CA LYS A 236 23.59 -17.34 18.43
C LYS A 236 23.51 -15.82 18.66
N GLY A 237 22.77 -15.37 19.67
CA GLY A 237 22.80 -13.96 20.06
C GLY A 237 21.46 -13.30 20.31
N TRP A 238 20.37 -14.08 20.48
CA TRP A 238 19.05 -13.55 20.81
C TRP A 238 19.04 -12.61 22.02
N ALA A 239 19.62 -13.05 23.14
CA ALA A 239 19.72 -12.24 24.36
C ALA A 239 20.60 -10.99 24.14
N LYS A 240 21.66 -11.11 23.30
CA LYS A 240 22.54 -9.97 23.00
C LYS A 240 21.83 -8.90 22.21
N GLY A 241 21.01 -9.26 21.21
CA GLY A 241 20.22 -8.31 20.42
C GLY A 241 19.22 -7.53 21.28
N LEU A 242 18.50 -8.23 22.20
CA LEU A 242 17.61 -7.58 23.15
C LEU A 242 18.38 -6.60 24.07
N LEU A 243 19.53 -7.04 24.61
CA LEU A 243 20.38 -6.18 25.42
C LEU A 243 20.93 -4.97 24.64
N ASP A 244 21.26 -5.13 23.38
CA ASP A 244 21.71 -4.05 22.51
C ASP A 244 20.60 -2.99 22.34
N THR A 245 19.34 -3.39 22.18
CA THR A 245 18.19 -2.48 22.13
C THR A 245 18.02 -1.72 23.45
N ILE A 246 18.10 -2.42 24.58
CA ILE A 246 17.97 -1.80 25.92
C ILE A 246 19.12 -0.81 26.17
N LYS A 247 20.35 -1.15 25.79
CA LYS A 247 21.51 -0.25 25.90
C LYS A 247 21.35 1.02 25.05
N ASN A 248 20.67 0.90 23.91
CA ASN A 248 20.40 2.02 22.99
C ASN A 248 19.00 2.62 23.17
N LYS A 249 18.39 2.53 24.37
CA LYS A 249 17.01 3.00 24.65
C LYS A 249 16.75 4.46 24.23
N TRP A 250 17.71 5.34 24.36
CA TRP A 250 17.60 6.73 23.91
C TRP A 250 17.57 6.87 22.39
N LEU A 251 18.28 5.99 21.67
CA LEU A 251 18.19 5.91 20.22
C LEU A 251 16.79 5.42 19.80
N VAL A 252 16.31 4.33 20.42
CA VAL A 252 14.95 3.82 20.19
C VAL A 252 13.91 4.92 20.42
N PHE A 253 13.96 5.63 21.52
CA PHE A 253 13.03 6.71 21.82
C PHE A 253 13.06 7.83 20.77
N ARG A 254 14.26 8.34 20.42
CA ARG A 254 14.39 9.41 19.41
C ARG A 254 13.91 8.97 18.04
N CYS A 255 14.26 7.74 17.63
CA CYS A 255 13.82 7.22 16.32
C CYS A 255 12.33 6.91 16.30
N SER A 256 11.74 6.41 17.39
CA SER A 256 10.28 6.26 17.51
C SER A 256 9.56 7.61 17.42
N MET A 257 10.10 8.67 18.05
CA MET A 257 9.56 10.03 17.91
C MET A 257 9.64 10.51 16.46
N ILE A 258 10.80 10.35 15.80
CA ILE A 258 10.96 10.67 14.36
C ILE A 258 9.93 9.89 13.54
N GLY A 259 9.81 8.58 13.79
CA GLY A 259 8.85 7.73 13.08
C GLY A 259 7.42 8.21 13.21
N THR A 260 6.98 8.51 14.43
CA THR A 260 5.63 9.01 14.67
C THR A 260 5.38 10.37 14.03
N LEU A 261 6.31 11.33 14.19
CA LEU A 261 6.19 12.67 13.60
C LEU A 261 6.15 12.64 12.07
N VAL A 262 7.01 11.83 11.46
CA VAL A 262 6.99 11.66 10.00
C VAL A 262 5.73 10.91 9.56
N GLY A 263 5.25 9.96 10.35
CA GLY A 263 3.99 9.24 10.08
C GLY A 263 2.76 10.15 10.05
N ILE A 264 2.73 11.20 10.89
CA ILE A 264 1.66 12.20 10.88
C ILE A 264 1.62 13.01 9.58
N LEU A 265 2.74 13.09 8.85
CA LEU A 265 2.80 13.83 7.60
C LEU A 265 2.26 12.97 6.44
N PRO A 266 1.17 13.39 5.80
CA PRO A 266 0.56 12.58 4.74
C PRO A 266 1.53 12.25 3.60
N GLY A 267 1.49 11.01 3.12
CA GLY A 267 2.22 10.58 1.93
C GLY A 267 3.69 10.19 2.11
N LEU A 268 4.33 10.48 3.25
CA LEU A 268 5.75 10.14 3.47
C LEU A 268 6.02 8.63 3.46
N GLY A 269 5.10 7.85 3.99
CA GLY A 269 5.22 6.40 3.99
C GLY A 269 6.48 5.84 4.68
N GLY A 270 6.58 4.52 4.72
CA GLY A 270 7.68 3.82 5.40
C GLY A 270 9.06 4.01 4.77
N SER A 271 9.13 4.12 3.45
CA SER A 271 10.40 4.22 2.71
C SER A 271 11.22 5.47 3.03
N VAL A 272 10.59 6.55 3.45
CA VAL A 272 11.27 7.79 3.83
C VAL A 272 11.67 7.76 5.31
N VAL A 273 10.79 7.27 6.17
CA VAL A 273 11.03 7.16 7.62
C VAL A 273 12.25 6.32 7.94
N ASP A 274 12.38 5.19 7.26
CA ASP A 274 13.47 4.24 7.40
C ASP A 274 14.85 4.90 7.16
N TRP A 275 14.97 5.65 6.05
CA TRP A 275 16.19 6.37 5.72
C TRP A 275 16.48 7.57 6.61
N ILE A 276 15.44 8.30 7.06
CA ILE A 276 15.61 9.42 8.00
C ILE A 276 16.16 8.92 9.33
N ALA A 277 15.62 7.82 9.85
CA ALA A 277 16.08 7.22 11.10
C ALA A 277 17.50 6.69 11.00
N TYR A 278 17.83 6.02 9.88
CA TYR A 278 19.19 5.57 9.61
C TYR A 278 20.16 6.75 9.48
N GLY A 279 19.80 7.78 8.71
CA GLY A 279 20.60 9.00 8.59
C GLY A 279 20.82 9.71 9.93
N HIS A 280 19.78 9.75 10.77
CA HIS A 280 19.87 10.30 12.11
C HIS A 280 20.89 9.56 12.99
N VAL A 281 20.85 8.24 13.03
CA VAL A 281 21.80 7.49 13.86
C VAL A 281 23.23 7.61 13.35
N VAL A 282 23.45 7.62 12.03
CA VAL A 282 24.78 7.83 11.44
C VAL A 282 25.33 9.22 11.80
N GLN A 283 24.50 10.26 11.70
CA GLN A 283 24.91 11.63 12.00
C GLN A 283 25.22 11.84 13.48
N THR A 284 24.43 11.27 14.38
CA THR A 284 24.54 11.46 15.83
C THR A 284 25.56 10.53 16.51
N SER A 285 26.06 9.52 15.77
CA SER A 285 27.06 8.59 16.30
C SER A 285 28.48 9.17 16.24
N LYS A 286 29.26 8.95 17.30
CA LYS A 286 30.66 9.35 17.38
C LYS A 286 31.52 8.53 16.40
N ASP A 287 31.37 7.19 16.42
CA ASP A 287 32.01 6.30 15.49
C ASP A 287 31.01 5.90 14.37
N LYS A 288 31.39 6.20 13.15
CA LYS A 288 30.60 5.96 11.93
C LYS A 288 31.16 4.85 11.05
N SER A 289 32.30 4.29 11.41
CA SER A 289 33.10 3.38 10.55
C SER A 289 32.44 2.04 10.26
N GLN A 290 31.53 1.61 11.14
CA GLN A 290 30.85 0.30 11.08
C GLN A 290 29.47 0.34 10.41
N PHE A 291 28.88 1.52 10.18
CA PHE A 291 27.62 1.62 9.46
C PHE A 291 27.76 1.12 8.00
N GLY A 292 26.77 0.34 7.57
CA GLY A 292 26.81 -0.40 6.30
C GLY A 292 27.65 -1.68 6.32
N LYS A 293 28.31 -1.99 7.47
CA LYS A 293 29.17 -3.17 7.66
C LYS A 293 28.71 -4.09 8.80
N GLY A 294 27.57 -3.79 9.41
CA GLY A 294 26.98 -4.58 10.49
C GLY A 294 26.96 -3.88 11.85
N ASP A 295 26.73 -2.56 11.87
CA ASP A 295 26.46 -1.85 13.12
C ASP A 295 25.03 -2.11 13.57
N ILE A 296 24.86 -2.67 14.77
CA ILE A 296 23.53 -3.01 15.30
C ILE A 296 22.61 -1.79 15.46
N ARG A 297 23.17 -0.59 15.64
CA ARG A 297 22.41 0.67 15.73
C ARG A 297 21.74 1.03 14.39
N GLY A 298 22.37 0.60 13.26
CA GLY A 298 21.80 0.74 11.92
C GLY A 298 20.61 -0.18 11.65
N VAL A 299 20.36 -1.17 12.53
CA VAL A 299 19.12 -1.97 12.56
C VAL A 299 18.11 -1.36 13.52
N ILE A 300 18.53 -1.03 14.74
CA ILE A 300 17.65 -0.53 15.82
C ILE A 300 16.94 0.76 15.40
N ALA A 301 17.65 1.70 14.78
CA ALA A 301 17.11 3.00 14.43
C ALA A 301 15.95 2.96 13.42
N PRO A 302 16.10 2.36 12.24
CA PRO A 302 15.00 2.27 11.27
C PRO A 302 13.84 1.42 11.78
N GLU A 303 14.09 0.31 12.47
CA GLU A 303 13.05 -0.58 12.96
C GLU A 303 12.16 0.08 14.03
N SER A 304 12.75 0.82 14.97
CA SER A 304 11.95 1.56 15.96
C SER A 304 11.12 2.67 15.32
N ALA A 305 11.64 3.34 14.30
CA ALA A 305 10.91 4.40 13.59
C ALA A 305 9.80 3.83 12.70
N ASN A 306 10.04 2.72 12.03
CA ASN A 306 9.11 2.12 11.10
C ASN A 306 7.81 1.64 11.80
N ASN A 307 7.89 0.98 12.95
CA ASN A 307 6.70 0.58 13.69
C ASN A 307 6.00 1.79 14.35
N ALA A 308 6.75 2.75 14.88
CA ALA A 308 6.17 3.98 15.46
C ALA A 308 5.40 4.81 14.44
N LYS A 309 5.83 4.79 13.18
CA LYS A 309 5.17 5.45 12.05
C LYS A 309 3.73 4.96 11.84
N GLU A 310 3.41 3.71 12.14
CA GLU A 310 2.03 3.20 11.94
C GLU A 310 1.04 3.91 12.88
N GLY A 311 1.43 4.11 14.15
CA GLY A 311 0.64 4.93 15.08
C GLY A 311 0.55 6.39 14.62
N GLY A 312 1.66 6.97 14.14
CA GLY A 312 1.67 8.33 13.57
C GLY A 312 0.76 8.46 12.35
N GLY A 313 0.80 7.49 11.42
CA GLY A 313 -0.01 7.51 10.20
C GLY A 313 -1.51 7.36 10.44
N LEU A 314 -1.91 6.71 11.53
CA LEU A 314 -3.32 6.64 11.95
C LEU A 314 -3.86 8.00 12.40
N VAL A 315 -3.02 8.93 12.84
CA VAL A 315 -3.47 10.27 13.27
C VAL A 315 -4.20 11.02 12.15
N PRO A 316 -3.57 11.38 11.02
CA PRO A 316 -4.26 12.08 9.95
C PRO A 316 -5.35 11.21 9.32
N THR A 317 -5.16 9.89 9.31
CA THR A 317 -6.09 8.94 8.70
C THR A 317 -7.42 8.90 9.45
N LEU A 318 -7.40 8.79 10.76
CA LEU A 318 -8.62 8.72 11.58
C LEU A 318 -9.24 10.08 11.84
N LEU A 319 -8.41 11.12 12.06
CA LEU A 319 -8.89 12.43 12.47
C LEU A 319 -9.37 13.31 11.32
N PHE A 320 -8.80 13.14 10.13
CA PHE A 320 -9.06 14.02 8.99
C PHE A 320 -9.45 13.26 7.71
N GLY A 321 -9.44 11.91 7.73
CA GLY A 321 -9.67 11.11 6.54
C GLY A 321 -8.56 11.23 5.49
N ILE A 322 -7.35 11.66 5.90
CA ILE A 322 -6.22 11.86 5.01
C ILE A 322 -5.18 10.77 5.26
N PRO A 323 -4.92 9.88 4.30
CA PRO A 323 -4.04 8.74 4.54
C PRO A 323 -2.58 9.17 4.75
N GLY A 324 -1.98 8.74 5.87
CA GLY A 324 -0.56 8.96 6.15
C GLY A 324 0.38 8.18 5.22
N SER A 325 -0.12 7.11 4.60
CA SER A 325 0.66 6.25 3.70
C SER A 325 -0.26 5.52 2.72
N GLY A 326 0.31 4.83 1.71
CA GLY A 326 -0.46 4.00 0.79
C GLY A 326 -1.23 2.87 1.50
N SER A 327 -0.69 2.29 2.57
CA SER A 327 -1.42 1.28 3.37
C SER A 327 -2.61 1.91 4.09
N MET A 328 -2.45 3.13 4.62
CA MET A 328 -3.54 3.87 5.27
C MET A 328 -4.63 4.28 4.26
N ALA A 329 -4.27 4.48 2.99
CA ALA A 329 -5.26 4.74 1.95
C ALA A 329 -6.18 3.52 1.74
N VAL A 330 -5.62 2.32 1.66
CA VAL A 330 -6.44 1.09 1.57
C VAL A 330 -7.24 0.86 2.85
N PHE A 331 -6.65 1.16 4.01
CA PHE A 331 -7.32 1.08 5.30
C PHE A 331 -8.54 2.01 5.37
N LEU A 332 -8.44 3.24 4.85
CA LEU A 332 -9.59 4.16 4.73
C LEU A 332 -10.72 3.54 3.90
N GLY A 333 -10.39 2.91 2.77
CA GLY A 333 -11.37 2.14 2.01
C GLY A 333 -12.03 1.03 2.83
N GLY A 334 -11.29 0.39 3.73
CA GLY A 334 -11.83 -0.58 4.69
C GLY A 334 -12.79 0.04 5.69
N LEU A 335 -12.49 1.22 6.23
CA LEU A 335 -13.40 1.95 7.11
C LEU A 335 -14.72 2.28 6.40
N THR A 336 -14.64 2.77 5.18
CA THR A 336 -15.82 3.07 4.34
C THR A 336 -16.68 1.82 4.09
N LEU A 337 -16.06 0.66 3.81
CA LEU A 337 -16.77 -0.61 3.66
C LEU A 337 -17.50 -1.06 4.93
N LEU A 338 -16.98 -0.67 6.09
CA LEU A 338 -17.60 -0.93 7.40
C LEU A 338 -18.63 0.14 7.80
N GLY A 339 -18.88 1.13 6.93
CA GLY A 339 -19.78 2.25 7.23
C GLY A 339 -19.23 3.24 8.24
N ILE A 340 -17.90 3.27 8.43
CA ILE A 340 -17.24 4.20 9.34
C ILE A 340 -16.68 5.37 8.52
N GLU A 341 -17.17 6.57 8.81
CA GLU A 341 -16.64 7.80 8.22
C GLU A 341 -15.46 8.30 9.06
N PRO A 342 -14.23 8.35 8.48
CA PRO A 342 -13.08 8.96 9.14
C PRO A 342 -13.28 10.48 9.25
N GLY A 343 -12.70 11.06 10.29
CA GLY A 343 -12.84 12.50 10.52
C GLY A 343 -13.48 12.83 11.86
N PRO A 344 -14.11 14.02 11.99
CA PRO A 344 -14.71 14.47 13.26
C PRO A 344 -15.72 13.50 13.84
N SER A 345 -16.60 12.89 13.01
CA SER A 345 -17.62 11.93 13.43
C SER A 345 -17.05 10.70 14.15
N LEU A 346 -15.86 10.24 13.74
CA LEU A 346 -15.18 9.10 14.37
C LEU A 346 -14.78 9.39 15.84
N ILE A 347 -14.52 10.63 16.18
CA ILE A 347 -14.14 11.02 17.55
C ILE A 347 -15.35 11.44 18.39
N GLU A 348 -16.40 11.98 17.76
CA GLU A 348 -17.58 12.41 18.47
C GLU A 348 -18.54 11.24 18.75
N GLU A 349 -18.93 10.53 17.72
CA GLU A 349 -19.96 9.50 17.77
C GLU A 349 -19.36 8.09 17.94
N ASN A 350 -18.19 7.85 17.36
CA ASN A 350 -17.58 6.53 17.23
C ASN A 350 -16.25 6.39 18.00
N LEU A 351 -16.04 7.16 19.07
CA LEU A 351 -14.81 7.15 19.87
C LEU A 351 -14.39 5.76 20.35
N LYS A 352 -15.37 4.88 20.60
CA LYS A 352 -15.14 3.50 20.98
C LYS A 352 -14.34 2.74 19.91
N PHE A 353 -14.67 2.88 18.64
CA PHE A 353 -13.94 2.24 17.54
C PHE A 353 -12.52 2.79 17.41
N THR A 354 -12.33 4.09 17.64
CA THR A 354 -10.99 4.69 17.68
C THR A 354 -10.12 4.03 18.76
N TYR A 355 -10.64 3.85 19.96
CA TYR A 355 -9.89 3.18 21.04
C TYR A 355 -9.72 1.67 20.82
N VAL A 356 -10.66 0.99 20.14
CA VAL A 356 -10.45 -0.39 19.68
C VAL A 356 -9.25 -0.46 18.74
N MET A 357 -9.12 0.47 17.80
CA MET A 357 -7.96 0.52 16.90
C MET A 357 -6.65 0.79 17.64
N VAL A 358 -6.64 1.71 18.59
CA VAL A 358 -5.46 2.01 19.42
C VAL A 358 -4.99 0.78 20.20
N TRP A 359 -5.90 0.11 20.90
CA TRP A 359 -5.58 -1.08 21.67
C TRP A 359 -5.21 -2.27 20.79
N SER A 360 -5.90 -2.44 19.65
CA SER A 360 -5.54 -3.45 18.66
C SER A 360 -4.11 -3.24 18.15
N LEU A 361 -3.70 -1.99 17.91
CA LEU A 361 -2.34 -1.65 17.50
C LEU A 361 -1.32 -2.05 18.58
N ALA A 362 -1.58 -1.70 19.84
CA ALA A 362 -0.68 -2.03 20.94
C ALA A 362 -0.55 -3.54 21.14
N VAL A 363 -1.69 -4.25 21.25
CA VAL A 363 -1.73 -5.69 21.47
C VAL A 363 -1.14 -6.45 20.29
N ALA A 364 -1.43 -6.04 19.05
CA ALA A 364 -0.87 -6.64 17.84
C ALA A 364 0.66 -6.51 17.76
N ASN A 365 1.23 -5.37 18.17
CA ASN A 365 2.70 -5.21 18.23
C ASN A 365 3.33 -6.19 19.24
N VAL A 366 2.70 -6.38 20.40
CA VAL A 366 3.18 -7.36 21.40
C VAL A 366 3.08 -8.78 20.85
N MET A 367 1.94 -9.16 20.30
CA MET A 367 1.71 -10.48 19.72
C MET A 367 2.64 -10.73 18.52
N GLY A 368 2.75 -9.75 17.62
CA GLY A 368 3.56 -9.84 16.42
C GLY A 368 5.04 -10.01 16.72
N ALA A 369 5.60 -9.18 17.60
CA ALA A 369 6.97 -9.34 18.06
C ALA A 369 7.18 -10.73 18.73
N GLY A 370 6.29 -11.12 19.63
CA GLY A 370 6.35 -12.43 20.29
C GLY A 370 6.31 -13.61 19.30
N LEU A 371 5.41 -13.57 18.32
CA LEU A 371 5.32 -14.59 17.28
C LEU A 371 6.54 -14.58 16.35
N CYS A 372 7.05 -13.40 15.97
CA CYS A 372 8.27 -13.29 15.18
C CYS A 372 9.47 -13.90 15.92
N PHE A 373 9.62 -13.66 17.23
CA PHE A 373 10.63 -14.34 18.04
C PHE A 373 10.43 -15.86 18.04
N ALA A 374 9.23 -16.35 18.33
CA ALA A 374 8.93 -17.76 18.46
C ALA A 374 9.07 -18.54 17.14
N LEU A 375 8.70 -17.91 16.02
CA LEU A 375 8.67 -18.54 14.71
C LEU A 375 9.94 -18.32 13.88
N SER A 376 10.93 -17.57 14.37
CA SER A 376 12.12 -17.16 13.61
C SER A 376 12.83 -18.31 12.91
N SER A 377 13.03 -19.42 13.59
CA SER A 377 13.73 -20.59 13.02
C SER A 377 12.90 -21.30 11.93
N LYS A 378 11.56 -21.25 12.02
CA LYS A 378 10.66 -21.81 11.01
C LYS A 378 10.55 -20.88 9.81
N VAL A 379 10.44 -19.57 10.06
CA VAL A 379 10.35 -18.53 9.03
C VAL A 379 11.62 -18.51 8.18
N ALA A 380 12.79 -18.65 8.79
CA ALA A 380 14.06 -18.75 8.05
C ALA A 380 14.06 -19.89 7.02
N LYS A 381 13.29 -20.97 7.23
CA LYS A 381 13.12 -22.04 6.24
C LYS A 381 12.12 -21.66 5.12
N ILE A 382 11.11 -20.84 5.42
CA ILE A 382 10.13 -20.41 4.42
C ILE A 382 10.79 -19.50 3.37
N THR A 383 11.78 -18.70 3.77
CA THR A 383 12.51 -17.81 2.86
C THR A 383 13.34 -18.55 1.81
N THR A 384 13.49 -19.87 1.92
CA THR A 384 14.19 -20.71 0.93
C THR A 384 13.27 -21.24 -0.19
N ILE A 385 11.95 -20.99 -0.13
CA ILE A 385 11.00 -21.47 -1.15
C ILE A 385 11.22 -20.73 -2.47
N PRO A 386 11.39 -21.43 -3.61
CA PRO A 386 11.57 -20.79 -4.92
C PRO A 386 10.36 -19.95 -5.34
N TYR A 387 10.61 -18.81 -5.96
CA TYR A 387 9.55 -17.93 -6.46
C TYR A 387 8.59 -18.60 -7.45
N GLY A 388 9.08 -19.56 -8.23
CA GLY A 388 8.25 -20.34 -9.14
C GLY A 388 7.12 -21.12 -8.46
N ILE A 389 7.26 -21.43 -7.15
CA ILE A 389 6.21 -22.06 -6.35
C ILE A 389 5.27 -21.01 -5.76
N LEU A 390 5.80 -19.88 -5.28
CA LEU A 390 5.01 -18.85 -4.62
C LEU A 390 4.13 -18.05 -5.60
N ALA A 391 4.64 -17.75 -6.80
CA ALA A 391 3.95 -16.90 -7.76
C ALA A 391 2.54 -17.41 -8.16
N PRO A 392 2.32 -18.70 -8.47
CA PRO A 392 0.97 -19.21 -8.78
C PRO A 392 -0.01 -19.03 -7.63
N PHE A 393 0.43 -19.23 -6.38
CA PHE A 393 -0.40 -18.99 -5.19
C PHE A 393 -0.77 -17.52 -5.07
N MET A 394 0.19 -16.61 -5.29
CA MET A 394 -0.06 -15.17 -5.22
C MET A 394 -1.04 -14.73 -6.31
N ILE A 395 -0.88 -15.19 -7.54
CA ILE A 395 -1.80 -14.87 -8.64
C ILE A 395 -3.20 -15.36 -8.32
N MET A 396 -3.32 -16.59 -7.83
CA MET A 396 -4.59 -17.20 -7.43
C MET A 396 -5.29 -16.36 -6.36
N ILE A 397 -4.60 -16.02 -5.26
CA ILE A 397 -5.17 -15.24 -4.14
C ILE A 397 -5.57 -13.84 -4.61
N VAL A 398 -4.74 -13.18 -5.41
CA VAL A 398 -4.99 -11.83 -5.92
C VAL A 398 -6.23 -11.80 -6.84
N CYS A 399 -6.34 -12.75 -7.76
CA CYS A 399 -7.52 -12.85 -8.64
C CYS A 399 -8.78 -13.21 -7.84
N PHE A 400 -8.67 -14.11 -6.85
CA PHE A 400 -9.77 -14.46 -5.98
C PHE A 400 -10.23 -13.27 -5.13
N ALA A 401 -9.30 -12.55 -4.49
CA ALA A 401 -9.61 -11.37 -3.70
C ALA A 401 -10.25 -10.26 -4.56
N ALA A 402 -9.77 -10.03 -5.78
CA ALA A 402 -10.37 -9.04 -6.68
C ALA A 402 -11.82 -9.40 -7.02
N PHE A 403 -12.10 -10.67 -7.33
CA PHE A 403 -13.46 -11.12 -7.64
C PHE A 403 -14.43 -10.95 -6.45
N GLN A 404 -13.98 -11.18 -5.22
CA GLN A 404 -14.86 -11.10 -4.04
C GLN A 404 -15.40 -9.69 -3.76
N VAL A 405 -14.86 -8.66 -4.40
CA VAL A 405 -15.24 -7.26 -4.15
C VAL A 405 -16.68 -6.97 -4.59
N THR A 406 -16.99 -7.28 -5.84
CA THR A 406 -18.33 -7.09 -6.41
C THR A 406 -18.94 -8.41 -6.92
N ARG A 407 -18.24 -9.52 -6.77
CA ARG A 407 -18.57 -10.84 -7.32
C ARG A 407 -18.75 -10.83 -8.85
N SER A 408 -18.05 -9.94 -9.52
CA SER A 408 -18.10 -9.75 -10.97
C SER A 408 -16.77 -10.14 -11.62
N ILE A 409 -16.84 -10.82 -12.75
CA ILE A 409 -15.66 -11.13 -13.58
C ILE A 409 -14.97 -9.85 -14.07
N TYR A 410 -15.70 -8.74 -14.18
CA TYR A 410 -15.16 -7.45 -14.58
C TYR A 410 -14.14 -6.89 -13.59
N ASP A 411 -14.19 -7.26 -12.30
CA ASP A 411 -13.13 -6.92 -11.33
C ASP A 411 -11.78 -7.52 -11.73
N ILE A 412 -11.78 -8.76 -12.25
CA ILE A 412 -10.56 -9.43 -12.72
C ILE A 412 -10.05 -8.77 -14.01
N TYR A 413 -10.94 -8.36 -14.92
CA TYR A 413 -10.52 -7.63 -16.13
C TYR A 413 -9.94 -6.26 -15.76
N THR A 414 -10.59 -5.53 -14.86
CA THR A 414 -10.10 -4.25 -14.34
C THR A 414 -8.74 -4.41 -13.64
N LEU A 415 -8.58 -5.45 -12.82
CA LEU A 415 -7.31 -5.81 -12.17
C LEU A 415 -6.19 -5.98 -13.21
N VAL A 416 -6.45 -6.68 -14.31
CA VAL A 416 -5.45 -6.94 -15.35
C VAL A 416 -5.10 -5.67 -16.11
N VAL A 417 -6.10 -4.89 -16.55
CA VAL A 417 -5.88 -3.64 -17.31
C VAL A 417 -5.09 -2.64 -16.48
N LEU A 418 -5.55 -2.36 -15.26
CA LEU A 418 -4.86 -1.44 -14.36
C LEU A 418 -3.52 -2.00 -13.89
N GLY A 419 -3.42 -3.32 -13.69
CA GLY A 419 -2.17 -4.01 -13.36
C GLY A 419 -1.11 -3.84 -14.43
N ALA A 420 -1.47 -3.90 -15.72
CA ALA A 420 -0.57 -3.61 -16.83
C ALA A 420 -0.07 -2.15 -16.78
N ILE A 421 -0.98 -1.19 -16.61
CA ILE A 421 -0.64 0.23 -16.48
C ILE A 421 0.28 0.46 -15.28
N CYS A 422 -0.04 -0.10 -14.12
CA CYS A 422 0.76 0.05 -12.91
C CYS A 422 2.12 -0.67 -12.98
N THR A 423 2.23 -1.74 -13.79
CA THR A 423 3.50 -2.39 -14.09
C THR A 423 4.39 -1.46 -14.95
N LEU A 424 3.81 -0.76 -15.92
CA LEU A 424 4.53 0.28 -16.66
C LEU A 424 4.94 1.44 -15.74
N MET A 425 4.05 1.90 -14.85
CA MET A 425 4.38 2.92 -13.85
C MET A 425 5.58 2.52 -13.01
N LYS A 426 5.63 1.27 -12.51
CA LYS A 426 6.78 0.75 -11.75
C LYS A 426 8.07 0.82 -12.56
N ASN A 427 8.02 0.35 -13.79
CA ASN A 427 9.19 0.26 -14.67
C ASN A 427 9.77 1.64 -15.03
N TYR A 428 8.93 2.67 -15.09
CA TYR A 428 9.35 4.05 -15.38
C TYR A 428 9.47 4.93 -14.13
N ASN A 429 9.56 4.32 -12.93
CA ASN A 429 9.67 5.02 -11.66
C ASN A 429 8.57 6.05 -11.41
N TRP A 430 7.32 5.69 -11.74
CA TRP A 430 6.15 6.46 -11.35
C TRP A 430 5.67 6.01 -9.97
N PRO A 431 5.40 6.94 -9.03
CA PRO A 431 5.04 6.59 -7.66
C PRO A 431 3.59 6.08 -7.58
N ARG A 432 3.41 4.77 -7.58
CA ARG A 432 2.12 4.10 -7.45
C ARG A 432 1.36 4.40 -6.16
N PRO A 433 2.02 4.63 -5.00
CA PRO A 433 1.32 5.09 -3.80
C PRO A 433 0.57 6.41 -4.01
N ALA A 434 1.11 7.32 -4.81
CA ALA A 434 0.46 8.59 -5.12
C ALA A 434 -0.86 8.38 -5.88
N LEU A 435 -0.89 7.46 -6.85
CA LEU A 435 -2.12 7.08 -7.56
C LEU A 435 -3.18 6.55 -6.59
N LEU A 436 -2.81 5.63 -5.69
CA LEU A 436 -3.75 5.05 -4.74
C LEU A 436 -4.30 6.08 -3.75
N ILE A 437 -3.43 6.97 -3.23
CA ILE A 437 -3.84 8.03 -2.31
C ILE A 437 -4.80 9.01 -3.02
N GLY A 438 -4.49 9.41 -4.25
CA GLY A 438 -5.39 10.24 -5.06
C GLY A 438 -6.75 9.58 -5.27
N PHE A 439 -6.76 8.30 -5.61
CA PHE A 439 -7.98 7.53 -5.80
C PHE A 439 -8.87 7.55 -4.54
N VAL A 440 -8.29 7.24 -3.37
CA VAL A 440 -9.05 7.17 -2.10
C VAL A 440 -9.52 8.55 -1.64
N LEU A 441 -8.72 9.59 -1.89
CA LEU A 441 -9.10 10.95 -1.50
C LEU A 441 -10.16 11.58 -2.43
N SER A 442 -10.41 11.02 -3.60
CA SER A 442 -11.26 11.63 -4.63
C SER A 442 -12.67 11.93 -4.12
N ASP A 443 -13.36 10.91 -3.62
CA ASP A 443 -14.73 11.02 -3.12
C ASP A 443 -14.84 11.99 -1.93
N THR A 444 -13.92 11.85 -0.98
CA THR A 444 -13.88 12.72 0.21
C THR A 444 -13.64 14.18 -0.15
N LEU A 445 -12.70 14.46 -1.07
CA LEU A 445 -12.40 15.82 -1.51
C LEU A 445 -13.54 16.43 -2.30
N GLU A 446 -14.16 15.66 -3.19
CA GLU A 446 -15.31 16.12 -3.95
C GLU A 446 -16.47 16.47 -3.02
N THR A 447 -16.76 15.61 -2.04
CA THR A 447 -17.80 15.83 -1.03
C THR A 447 -17.51 17.09 -0.22
N TYR A 448 -16.29 17.30 0.26
CA TYR A 448 -15.93 18.49 1.03
C TYR A 448 -15.95 19.76 0.17
N LEU A 449 -15.53 19.70 -1.09
CA LEU A 449 -15.66 20.83 -2.00
C LEU A 449 -17.12 21.21 -2.20
N TYR A 450 -17.97 20.22 -2.47
CA TYR A 450 -19.40 20.44 -2.65
C TYR A 450 -20.03 21.08 -1.42
N GLN A 451 -19.79 20.53 -0.24
CA GLN A 451 -20.27 21.10 1.02
C GLN A 451 -19.74 22.52 1.26
N ALA A 452 -18.46 22.77 1.01
CA ALA A 452 -17.87 24.09 1.18
C ALA A 452 -18.53 25.12 0.25
N VAL A 453 -18.75 24.76 -1.02
CA VAL A 453 -19.43 25.65 -1.99
C VAL A 453 -20.90 25.83 -1.63
N GLN A 454 -21.58 24.78 -1.16
CA GLN A 454 -23.00 24.87 -0.77
C GLN A 454 -23.22 25.77 0.46
N PHE A 455 -22.37 25.67 1.48
CA PHE A 455 -22.52 26.44 2.72
C PHE A 455 -21.99 27.88 2.62
N TYR A 456 -20.90 28.09 1.85
CA TYR A 456 -20.17 29.36 1.86
C TYR A 456 -20.00 29.97 0.46
N ASN A 457 -20.55 29.37 -0.61
CA ASN A 457 -20.22 29.71 -1.98
C ASN A 457 -18.68 29.74 -2.15
N TRP A 458 -18.18 30.51 -3.10
CA TRP A 458 -16.74 30.67 -3.32
C TRP A 458 -16.02 31.49 -2.25
N SER A 459 -16.77 32.11 -1.33
CA SER A 459 -16.17 32.84 -0.20
C SER A 459 -15.47 31.94 0.82
N PHE A 460 -15.68 30.62 0.76
CA PHE A 460 -14.94 29.66 1.60
C PHE A 460 -13.42 29.79 1.43
N LEU A 461 -12.93 30.21 0.26
CA LEU A 461 -11.51 30.41 -0.01
C LEU A 461 -10.88 31.54 0.81
N LEU A 462 -11.69 32.46 1.34
CA LEU A 462 -11.25 33.60 2.17
C LEU A 462 -11.29 33.29 3.68
N ARG A 463 -11.74 32.13 4.09
CA ARG A 463 -11.75 31.73 5.51
C ARG A 463 -10.33 31.67 6.07
N PRO A 464 -10.08 32.18 7.29
CA PRO A 464 -8.73 32.23 7.84
C PRO A 464 -8.01 30.86 7.88
N GLY A 465 -8.73 29.79 8.27
CA GLY A 465 -8.19 28.43 8.29
C GLY A 465 -7.77 27.95 6.89
N VAL A 466 -8.62 28.20 5.89
CA VAL A 466 -8.35 27.86 4.48
C VAL A 466 -7.13 28.60 3.95
N VAL A 467 -7.04 29.93 4.22
CA VAL A 467 -5.89 30.75 3.78
C VAL A 467 -4.58 30.25 4.40
N VAL A 468 -4.56 29.92 5.68
CA VAL A 468 -3.35 29.39 6.35
C VAL A 468 -2.93 28.06 5.71
N ILE A 469 -3.86 27.12 5.51
CA ILE A 469 -3.56 25.82 4.89
C ILE A 469 -3.13 26.00 3.43
N PHE A 470 -3.72 26.95 2.69
CA PHE A 470 -3.31 27.28 1.34
C PHE A 470 -1.87 27.79 1.25
N ILE A 471 -1.46 28.67 2.16
CA ILE A 471 -0.06 29.13 2.25
C ILE A 471 0.88 27.93 2.55
N LEU A 472 0.51 27.05 3.48
CA LEU A 472 1.29 25.83 3.75
C LEU A 472 1.40 24.92 2.52
N THR A 473 0.32 24.82 1.74
CA THR A 473 0.30 24.06 0.48
C THR A 473 1.29 24.64 -0.55
N ILE A 474 1.28 25.96 -0.75
CA ILE A 474 2.23 26.63 -1.65
C ILE A 474 3.67 26.42 -1.17
N LEU A 475 3.93 26.55 0.13
CA LEU A 475 5.26 26.30 0.69
C LEU A 475 5.70 24.84 0.47
N SER A 476 4.80 23.87 0.68
CA SER A 476 5.05 22.46 0.41
C SER A 476 5.47 22.24 -1.05
N ILE A 477 4.70 22.76 -2.01
CA ILE A 477 5.00 22.65 -3.45
C ILE A 477 6.35 23.34 -3.77
N TYR A 478 6.60 24.53 -3.23
CA TYR A 478 7.83 25.26 -3.48
C TYR A 478 9.07 24.50 -3.00
N PHE A 479 9.05 23.97 -1.77
CA PHE A 479 10.16 23.17 -1.24
C PHE A 479 10.33 21.86 -1.99
N GLY A 480 9.25 21.19 -2.39
CA GLY A 480 9.31 20.00 -3.20
C GLY A 480 9.92 20.20 -4.59
N ALA A 481 9.44 21.23 -5.29
CA ALA A 481 9.98 21.58 -6.60
C ALA A 481 11.46 22.03 -6.55
N ARG A 482 11.87 22.69 -5.45
CA ARG A 482 13.27 23.12 -5.26
C ARG A 482 14.21 21.95 -5.03
N ASN A 483 13.79 20.96 -4.26
CA ASN A 483 14.62 19.77 -3.98
C ASN A 483 14.78 18.88 -5.22
N SER A 484 13.75 18.78 -6.06
CA SER A 484 13.79 18.05 -7.33
C SER A 484 14.82 18.62 -8.34
N LYS A 485 15.19 19.90 -8.23
CA LYS A 485 16.13 20.55 -9.15
C LYS A 485 17.62 20.20 -8.93
N LYS A 486 18.00 19.62 -7.79
CA LYS A 486 19.41 19.40 -7.45
C LYS A 486 20.09 18.25 -8.22
N ASP A 487 19.34 17.29 -8.76
CA ASP A 487 19.91 16.07 -9.36
C ASP A 487 19.95 16.04 -10.89
N THR A 488 19.58 17.12 -11.61
CA THR A 488 19.19 16.99 -13.02
C THR A 488 19.92 17.92 -14.00
N ILE A 489 21.22 18.07 -13.99
CA ILE A 489 21.89 18.98 -14.96
C ILE A 489 22.64 18.26 -16.10
N LYS A 490 22.53 17.00 -16.36
CA LYS A 490 23.46 16.37 -17.33
C LYS A 490 22.94 15.85 -18.67
N ASN A 491 21.66 15.67 -18.93
CA ASN A 491 21.22 15.18 -20.26
C ASN A 491 19.88 15.76 -20.71
N LEU A 492 19.94 16.75 -21.58
CA LEU A 492 18.78 17.30 -22.32
C LEU A 492 18.36 16.32 -23.42
N VAL A 493 17.17 15.75 -23.32
CA VAL A 493 16.54 15.00 -24.41
C VAL A 493 15.91 16.02 -25.38
N ARG A 494 16.18 15.88 -26.67
CA ARG A 494 15.57 16.73 -27.70
C ARG A 494 14.09 16.34 -27.85
N THR A 495 13.22 17.31 -28.08
CA THR A 495 11.76 17.12 -28.36
C THR A 495 11.48 16.10 -29.48
N LYS A 496 12.40 15.91 -30.42
CA LYS A 496 12.32 14.89 -31.48
C LYS A 496 12.27 13.44 -30.94
N ASP A 497 12.76 13.19 -29.73
CA ASP A 497 12.77 11.84 -29.14
C ASP A 497 11.39 11.44 -28.54
N LEU A 498 10.48 12.41 -28.35
CA LEU A 498 9.09 12.16 -27.93
C LEU A 498 8.25 11.41 -28.97
N PHE A 499 8.57 11.57 -30.24
CA PHE A 499 7.85 10.90 -31.34
C PHE A 499 8.42 9.53 -31.70
N LYS A 500 9.45 9.05 -30.99
CA LYS A 500 9.91 7.67 -31.17
C LYS A 500 8.89 6.70 -30.56
N PRO A 501 8.56 5.59 -31.24
CA PRO A 501 7.61 4.59 -30.72
C PRO A 501 8.24 3.79 -29.58
N THR A 502 8.37 4.41 -28.41
CA THR A 502 8.80 3.75 -27.18
C THR A 502 7.58 3.48 -26.30
N VAL A 503 7.63 2.43 -25.49
CA VAL A 503 6.54 2.09 -24.55
C VAL A 503 6.26 3.23 -23.57
N GLN A 504 7.28 4.01 -23.21
CA GLN A 504 7.12 5.19 -22.35
C GLN A 504 6.33 6.30 -23.05
N ASN A 505 6.62 6.57 -24.33
CA ASN A 505 5.90 7.59 -25.09
C ASN A 505 4.45 7.18 -25.34
N LEU A 506 4.20 5.86 -25.50
CA LEU A 506 2.84 5.33 -25.55
C LEU A 506 2.11 5.58 -24.21
N PHE A 507 2.77 5.35 -23.07
CA PHE A 507 2.17 5.63 -21.76
C PHE A 507 1.83 7.11 -21.58
N ILE A 508 2.70 8.02 -22.00
CA ILE A 508 2.43 9.47 -22.00
C ILE A 508 1.25 9.81 -22.92
N ALA A 509 1.18 9.22 -24.11
CA ALA A 509 0.05 9.41 -25.02
C ALA A 509 -1.28 8.94 -24.40
N ILE A 510 -1.27 7.80 -23.69
CA ILE A 510 -2.43 7.31 -22.94
C ILE A 510 -2.86 8.35 -21.89
N LEU A 511 -1.92 8.92 -21.13
CA LEU A 511 -2.24 9.98 -20.15
C LEU A 511 -2.83 11.23 -20.82
N TYR A 512 -2.29 11.64 -21.98
CA TYR A 512 -2.84 12.75 -22.75
C TYR A 512 -4.29 12.52 -23.16
N CYS A 513 -4.55 11.34 -23.75
CA CYS A 513 -5.90 10.95 -24.15
C CYS A 513 -6.84 10.88 -22.93
N PHE A 514 -6.37 10.34 -21.82
CA PHE A 514 -7.16 10.23 -20.59
C PHE A 514 -7.54 11.61 -20.04
N PHE A 515 -6.58 12.52 -19.86
CA PHE A 515 -6.88 13.87 -19.36
C PHE A 515 -7.72 14.68 -20.35
N GLY A 516 -7.48 14.56 -21.64
CA GLY A 516 -8.31 15.22 -22.66
C GLY A 516 -9.74 14.69 -22.66
N PHE A 517 -9.92 13.39 -22.55
CA PHE A 517 -11.23 12.76 -22.44
C PHE A 517 -11.97 13.20 -21.17
N THR A 518 -11.32 13.22 -20.01
CA THR A 518 -11.95 13.62 -18.75
C THR A 518 -12.33 15.11 -18.73
N VAL A 519 -11.58 15.99 -19.39
CA VAL A 519 -11.99 17.38 -19.62
C VAL A 519 -13.28 17.41 -20.46
N PHE A 520 -13.32 16.68 -21.57
CA PHE A 520 -14.47 16.64 -22.45
C PHE A 520 -15.72 16.09 -21.74
N ASP A 521 -15.59 14.97 -21.02
CA ASP A 521 -16.67 14.35 -20.24
C ASP A 521 -17.23 15.33 -19.19
N SER A 522 -16.35 16.07 -18.51
CA SER A 522 -16.75 17.03 -17.46
C SER A 522 -17.64 18.16 -17.98
N PHE A 523 -17.53 18.54 -19.24
CA PHE A 523 -18.41 19.56 -19.87
C PHE A 523 -19.83 19.03 -20.19
N GLN A 524 -20.03 17.72 -20.16
CA GLN A 524 -21.34 17.11 -20.43
C GLN A 524 -22.22 17.04 -19.16
N HIS A 525 -21.65 17.31 -18.00
CA HIS A 525 -22.31 17.23 -16.70
C HIS A 525 -22.71 18.61 -16.17
N ASN A 526 -23.63 18.62 -15.21
CA ASN A 526 -23.96 19.83 -14.47
C ASN A 526 -22.72 20.45 -13.81
N LEU A 527 -22.75 21.76 -13.58
CA LEU A 527 -21.61 22.49 -13.03
C LEU A 527 -21.04 21.83 -11.78
N LEU A 528 -21.89 21.41 -10.83
CA LEU A 528 -21.44 20.77 -9.60
C LEU A 528 -20.90 19.35 -9.81
N GLY A 529 -21.42 18.60 -10.77
CA GLY A 529 -20.92 17.28 -11.12
C GLY A 529 -19.62 17.31 -11.93
N GLY A 530 -19.43 18.35 -12.77
CA GLY A 530 -18.29 18.49 -13.67
C GLY A 530 -17.10 19.27 -13.10
N ILE A 531 -17.29 20.15 -12.09
CA ILE A 531 -16.25 21.08 -11.64
C ILE A 531 -15.03 20.40 -11.02
N PHE A 532 -15.23 19.35 -10.22
CA PHE A 532 -14.14 18.62 -9.56
C PHE A 532 -13.32 17.83 -10.58
N PRO A 533 -13.88 16.89 -11.37
CA PRO A 533 -13.10 16.16 -12.38
C PRO A 533 -12.54 17.09 -13.47
N GLY A 534 -13.29 18.09 -13.91
CA GLY A 534 -12.85 19.06 -14.92
C GLY A 534 -11.67 19.90 -14.43
N GLY A 535 -11.75 20.42 -13.21
CA GLY A 535 -10.68 21.22 -12.60
C GLY A 535 -9.38 20.41 -12.46
N ILE A 536 -9.47 19.18 -11.95
CA ILE A 536 -8.31 18.28 -11.84
C ILE A 536 -7.75 17.98 -13.23
N SER A 537 -8.59 17.63 -14.19
CA SER A 537 -8.16 17.27 -15.55
C SER A 537 -7.41 18.42 -16.24
N VAL A 538 -7.91 19.63 -16.13
CA VAL A 538 -7.24 20.84 -16.69
C VAL A 538 -5.88 21.05 -16.03
N VAL A 539 -5.80 20.97 -14.70
CA VAL A 539 -4.54 21.13 -13.97
C VAL A 539 -3.53 20.04 -14.38
N MET A 540 -3.98 18.77 -14.48
CA MET A 540 -3.12 17.67 -14.89
C MET A 540 -2.67 17.78 -16.36
N PHE A 541 -3.57 18.20 -17.24
CA PHE A 541 -3.25 18.45 -18.64
C PHE A 541 -2.20 19.56 -18.80
N LEU A 542 -2.36 20.68 -18.08
CA LEU A 542 -1.38 21.77 -18.06
C LEU A 542 -0.04 21.34 -17.46
N THR A 543 -0.06 20.55 -16.38
CA THR A 543 1.14 20.02 -15.75
C THR A 543 1.88 19.06 -16.67
N LEU A 544 1.16 18.21 -17.41
CA LEU A 544 1.75 17.31 -18.38
C LEU A 544 2.38 18.08 -19.56
N ASN A 545 1.71 19.13 -20.07
CA ASN A 545 2.27 20.03 -21.08
C ASN A 545 3.53 20.74 -20.58
N TYR A 546 3.50 21.31 -19.37
CA TYR A 546 4.66 21.94 -18.75
C TYR A 546 5.83 20.95 -18.65
N ALA A 547 5.56 19.73 -18.20
CA ALA A 547 6.57 18.69 -18.07
C ALA A 547 7.22 18.33 -19.41
N ILE A 548 6.43 18.21 -20.48
CA ILE A 548 6.91 17.80 -21.81
C ILE A 548 7.65 18.93 -22.51
N PHE A 549 7.09 20.14 -22.52
CA PHE A 549 7.59 21.24 -23.36
C PHE A 549 8.61 22.14 -22.67
N ILE A 550 8.54 22.29 -21.35
CA ILE A 550 9.38 23.23 -20.60
C ILE A 550 10.44 22.51 -19.76
N ASN A 551 10.10 21.37 -19.16
CA ASN A 551 10.98 20.63 -18.24
C ASN A 551 11.27 19.21 -18.74
N ASN A 552 11.95 19.09 -19.88
CA ASN A 552 12.30 17.81 -20.52
C ASN A 552 13.21 16.90 -19.66
N HIS A 553 13.71 17.35 -18.50
CA HIS A 553 14.66 16.62 -17.66
C HIS A 553 14.08 15.35 -17.04
N TRP A 554 12.78 15.33 -16.73
CA TRP A 554 12.13 14.15 -16.13
C TRP A 554 11.98 12.98 -17.11
N LEU A 555 11.94 13.27 -18.42
CA LEU A 555 11.98 12.26 -19.49
C LEU A 555 13.38 11.65 -19.64
N SER A 556 14.44 12.45 -19.46
CA SER A 556 15.83 12.00 -19.64
C SER A 556 16.29 11.03 -18.53
N ALA A 557 15.88 11.24 -17.29
CA ALA A 557 16.17 10.32 -16.20
C ALA A 557 15.57 8.93 -16.41
N SER A 558 14.47 8.83 -17.15
CA SER A 558 13.80 7.57 -17.49
C SER A 558 14.36 6.89 -18.75
N VAL A 559 15.06 7.63 -19.61
CA VAL A 559 15.74 7.05 -20.80
C VAL A 559 16.98 6.23 -20.39
N GLN A 560 17.62 6.54 -19.26
CA GLN A 560 18.73 5.74 -18.73
C GLN A 560 18.29 4.36 -18.18
N THR A 561 17.01 4.20 -17.89
CA THR A 561 16.39 2.90 -17.53
C THR A 561 15.63 2.28 -18.72
N SER A 562 16.00 2.63 -19.97
CA SER A 562 15.46 1.94 -21.14
C SER A 562 15.80 0.45 -21.01
N PHE A 563 14.75 -0.34 -20.75
CA PHE A 563 14.89 -1.80 -20.73
C PHE A 563 15.58 -2.27 -22.01
N SER A 564 16.51 -3.19 -21.88
CA SER A 564 16.95 -3.96 -23.03
C SER A 564 15.73 -4.58 -23.70
N SER A 565 15.75 -4.82 -24.97
CA SER A 565 14.67 -5.52 -25.69
C SER A 565 14.31 -6.84 -25.00
N GLN A 566 15.29 -7.49 -24.38
CA GLN A 566 15.11 -8.74 -23.64
C GLN A 566 14.29 -8.54 -22.34
N GLU A 567 14.57 -7.48 -21.59
CA GLU A 567 13.83 -7.19 -20.34
C GLU A 567 12.36 -6.86 -20.62
N THR A 568 12.07 -6.19 -21.73
CA THR A 568 10.70 -5.93 -22.18
C THR A 568 9.98 -7.23 -22.54
N VAL A 569 10.64 -8.12 -23.27
CA VAL A 569 10.10 -9.46 -23.62
C VAL A 569 9.84 -10.28 -22.36
N ASP A 570 10.75 -10.26 -21.39
CA ASP A 570 10.58 -11.01 -20.14
C ASP A 570 9.44 -10.46 -19.26
N LEU A 571 9.19 -9.14 -19.33
CA LEU A 571 8.02 -8.52 -18.69
C LEU A 571 6.72 -9.01 -19.31
N PHE A 572 6.62 -8.98 -20.64
CA PHE A 572 5.45 -9.51 -21.35
C PHE A 572 5.22 -10.98 -21.08
N LYS A 573 6.28 -11.79 -21.05
CA LYS A 573 6.21 -13.22 -20.67
C LYS A 573 5.73 -13.40 -19.23
N SER A 574 6.12 -12.54 -18.30
CA SER A 574 5.64 -12.63 -16.91
C SER A 574 4.17 -12.25 -16.80
N PHE A 575 3.76 -11.21 -17.52
CA PHE A 575 2.37 -10.76 -17.54
C PHE A 575 1.46 -11.76 -18.27
N SER A 576 1.96 -12.49 -19.27
CA SER A 576 1.19 -13.52 -19.99
C SER A 576 0.69 -14.66 -19.10
N TRP A 577 1.36 -14.94 -17.96
CA TRP A 577 0.88 -15.92 -17.00
C TRP A 577 -0.41 -15.46 -16.30
N ILE A 578 -0.52 -14.18 -16.00
CA ILE A 578 -1.74 -13.60 -15.42
C ILE A 578 -2.86 -13.66 -16.44
N LEU A 579 -2.57 -13.26 -17.69
CA LEU A 579 -3.53 -13.36 -18.79
C LEU A 579 -4.00 -14.79 -19.02
N LEU A 580 -3.09 -15.77 -18.91
CA LEU A 580 -3.45 -17.19 -19.03
C LEU A 580 -4.46 -17.61 -17.97
N LEU A 581 -4.26 -17.23 -16.69
CA LEU A 581 -5.24 -17.56 -15.65
C LEU A 581 -6.58 -16.91 -15.92
N VAL A 582 -6.59 -15.64 -16.35
CA VAL A 582 -7.84 -14.93 -16.67
C VAL A 582 -8.55 -15.58 -17.85
N LEU A 583 -7.83 -15.96 -18.90
CA LEU A 583 -8.39 -16.68 -20.06
C LEU A 583 -8.98 -18.04 -19.64
N LEU A 584 -8.23 -18.80 -18.85
CA LEU A 584 -8.73 -20.09 -18.35
C LEU A 584 -9.99 -19.88 -17.49
N ASN A 585 -10.00 -18.85 -16.63
CA ASN A 585 -11.13 -18.55 -15.76
C ASN A 585 -12.39 -18.17 -16.56
N THR A 586 -12.25 -17.37 -17.61
CA THR A 586 -13.39 -17.02 -18.48
C THR A 586 -13.94 -18.22 -19.24
N LEU A 587 -13.09 -19.22 -19.55
CA LEU A 587 -13.53 -20.43 -20.28
C LEU A 587 -14.09 -21.50 -19.34
N PHE A 588 -13.39 -21.82 -18.25
CA PHE A 588 -13.64 -23.03 -17.43
C PHE A 588 -14.11 -22.72 -15.99
N GLY A 589 -14.21 -21.45 -15.61
CA GLY A 589 -14.46 -21.05 -14.22
C GLY A 589 -13.24 -21.23 -13.32
N PHE A 590 -13.32 -20.70 -12.10
CA PHE A 590 -12.15 -20.46 -11.25
C PHE A 590 -11.45 -21.75 -10.78
N VAL A 591 -12.20 -22.70 -10.25
CA VAL A 591 -11.65 -23.92 -9.63
C VAL A 591 -10.91 -24.80 -10.65
N ILE A 592 -11.53 -25.02 -11.81
CA ILE A 592 -10.92 -25.82 -12.90
C ILE A 592 -9.68 -25.09 -13.44
N SER A 593 -9.78 -23.76 -13.58
CA SER A 593 -8.70 -22.92 -14.09
C SER A 593 -7.47 -22.92 -13.18
N ILE A 594 -7.65 -22.88 -11.87
CA ILE A 594 -6.56 -22.98 -10.90
C ILE A 594 -5.85 -24.33 -11.07
N PHE A 595 -6.58 -25.43 -11.17
CA PHE A 595 -5.99 -26.75 -11.34
C PHE A 595 -5.10 -26.82 -12.59
N ILE A 596 -5.63 -26.37 -13.73
CA ILE A 596 -4.90 -26.35 -15.01
C ILE A 596 -3.70 -25.39 -14.93
N PHE A 597 -3.92 -24.19 -14.40
CA PHE A 597 -2.92 -23.14 -14.29
C PHE A 597 -1.71 -23.57 -13.43
N PHE A 598 -1.98 -24.13 -12.25
CA PHE A 598 -0.89 -24.59 -11.37
C PHE A 598 -0.03 -25.66 -12.05
N ILE A 599 -0.64 -26.63 -12.71
CA ILE A 599 0.12 -27.66 -13.43
C ILE A 599 1.00 -27.05 -14.52
N ILE A 600 0.46 -26.12 -15.33
CA ILE A 600 1.20 -25.49 -16.43
C ILE A 600 2.36 -24.65 -15.90
N VAL A 601 2.10 -23.79 -14.90
CA VAL A 601 3.12 -22.89 -14.36
C VAL A 601 4.20 -23.67 -13.62
N MET A 602 3.82 -24.65 -12.78
CA MET A 602 4.78 -25.46 -12.04
C MET A 602 5.69 -26.28 -12.97
N LYS A 603 5.13 -26.88 -14.03
CA LYS A 603 5.96 -27.58 -15.04
C LYS A 603 6.89 -26.65 -15.79
N SER A 604 6.45 -25.42 -16.05
CA SER A 604 7.25 -24.44 -16.81
C SER A 604 8.33 -23.76 -15.96
N LYS A 605 8.06 -23.53 -14.67
CA LYS A 605 8.91 -22.68 -13.80
C LYS A 605 9.70 -23.46 -12.75
N THR A 606 9.41 -24.77 -12.57
CA THR A 606 10.09 -25.59 -11.55
C THR A 606 10.51 -26.94 -12.15
N ASN A 607 11.58 -27.52 -11.60
CA ASN A 607 12.04 -28.87 -11.96
C ASN A 607 11.49 -29.92 -10.98
N LEU A 608 10.30 -29.69 -10.42
CA LEU A 608 9.69 -30.61 -9.47
C LEU A 608 9.12 -31.86 -10.16
N PRO A 609 9.17 -33.04 -9.51
CA PRO A 609 8.52 -34.24 -10.04
C PRO A 609 7.00 -34.07 -10.05
N ASN A 610 6.33 -34.74 -11.00
CA ASN A 610 4.87 -34.61 -11.20
C ASN A 610 4.05 -34.88 -9.92
N SER A 611 4.48 -35.84 -9.08
CA SER A 611 3.81 -36.13 -7.80
C SER A 611 3.79 -34.92 -6.87
N LYS A 612 4.90 -34.18 -6.73
CA LYS A 612 4.95 -32.95 -5.92
C LYS A 612 4.12 -31.83 -6.51
N ILE A 613 4.13 -31.69 -7.85
CA ILE A 613 3.28 -30.70 -8.53
C ILE A 613 1.81 -30.95 -8.23
N ILE A 614 1.35 -32.18 -8.35
CA ILE A 614 -0.03 -32.56 -8.05
C ILE A 614 -0.36 -32.30 -6.57
N THR A 615 0.52 -32.68 -5.65
CA THR A 615 0.31 -32.43 -4.20
C THR A 615 0.15 -30.94 -3.92
N ILE A 616 1.03 -30.08 -4.46
CA ILE A 616 0.97 -28.62 -4.30
C ILE A 616 -0.33 -28.07 -4.90
N THR A 617 -0.72 -28.53 -6.09
CA THR A 617 -1.96 -28.10 -6.76
C THR A 617 -3.20 -28.47 -5.94
N VAL A 618 -3.26 -29.70 -5.44
CA VAL A 618 -4.37 -30.17 -4.60
C VAL A 618 -4.41 -29.38 -3.28
N SER A 619 -3.24 -29.11 -2.66
CA SER A 619 -3.17 -28.29 -1.44
C SER A 619 -3.66 -26.86 -1.68
N ALA A 620 -3.32 -26.24 -2.82
CA ALA A 620 -3.80 -24.91 -3.19
C ALA A 620 -5.33 -24.88 -3.39
N LEU A 621 -5.87 -25.88 -4.08
CA LEU A 621 -7.32 -26.03 -4.23
C LEU A 621 -8.01 -26.25 -2.90
N ALA A 622 -7.50 -27.16 -2.06
CA ALA A 622 -8.05 -27.43 -0.74
C ALA A 622 -8.07 -26.14 0.10
N PHE A 623 -7.00 -25.33 0.07
CA PHE A 623 -6.94 -24.07 0.77
C PHE A 623 -8.06 -23.10 0.33
N VAL A 624 -8.24 -22.89 -0.98
CA VAL A 624 -9.28 -21.99 -1.51
C VAL A 624 -10.67 -22.51 -1.23
N LEU A 625 -10.91 -23.81 -1.34
CA LEU A 625 -12.20 -24.42 -1.02
C LEU A 625 -12.54 -24.31 0.46
N LEU A 626 -11.57 -24.52 1.34
CA LEU A 626 -11.75 -24.31 2.79
C LEU A 626 -12.05 -22.85 3.09
N LEU A 627 -11.30 -21.92 2.50
CA LEU A 627 -11.52 -20.48 2.66
C LEU A 627 -12.94 -20.09 2.19
N SER A 628 -13.34 -20.55 1.02
CA SER A 628 -14.69 -20.33 0.47
C SER A 628 -15.78 -20.90 1.37
N HIS A 629 -15.59 -22.11 1.88
CA HIS A 629 -16.57 -22.75 2.76
C HIS A 629 -16.73 -21.99 4.10
N PHE A 630 -15.61 -21.63 4.75
CA PHE A 630 -15.68 -20.93 6.05
C PHE A 630 -16.18 -19.49 5.94
N MET A 631 -15.90 -18.82 4.84
CA MET A 631 -16.26 -17.41 4.66
C MET A 631 -17.49 -17.23 3.74
N VAL A 632 -18.13 -18.30 3.31
CA VAL A 632 -19.32 -18.27 2.41
C VAL A 632 -19.06 -17.43 1.16
N LEU A 633 -17.95 -17.75 0.47
CA LEU A 633 -17.49 -17.02 -0.71
C LEU A 633 -17.83 -17.78 -1.99
N ASP A 634 -18.19 -17.06 -3.03
CA ASP A 634 -18.50 -17.61 -4.35
C ASP A 634 -17.25 -17.67 -5.24
N PHE A 635 -17.29 -18.51 -6.27
CA PHE A 635 -16.28 -18.60 -7.31
C PHE A 635 -16.75 -17.93 -8.61
N PRO A 636 -15.83 -17.30 -9.38
CA PRO A 636 -16.16 -16.83 -10.72
C PRO A 636 -16.55 -18.01 -11.62
N SER A 637 -17.75 -17.96 -12.19
CA SER A 637 -18.18 -18.90 -13.22
C SER A 637 -17.57 -18.53 -14.58
N GLY A 638 -17.28 -19.52 -15.41
CA GLY A 638 -16.81 -19.35 -16.78
C GLY A 638 -17.88 -19.79 -17.80
N LEU A 639 -17.54 -19.71 -19.08
CA LEU A 639 -18.44 -20.11 -20.17
C LEU A 639 -18.90 -21.56 -20.05
N LEU A 640 -18.06 -22.46 -19.53
CA LEU A 640 -18.40 -23.87 -19.35
C LEU A 640 -19.61 -24.05 -18.42
N GLN A 641 -19.69 -23.28 -17.33
CA GLN A 641 -20.77 -23.36 -16.35
C GLN A 641 -22.12 -22.84 -16.90
N TYR A 642 -22.09 -21.96 -17.90
CA TYR A 642 -23.31 -21.57 -18.64
C TYR A 642 -23.81 -22.66 -19.57
N LEU A 643 -22.92 -23.53 -20.08
CA LEU A 643 -23.26 -24.61 -20.97
C LEU A 643 -23.66 -25.88 -20.22
N ILE A 644 -23.02 -26.15 -19.09
CA ILE A 644 -23.19 -27.35 -18.28
C ILE A 644 -23.36 -26.96 -16.83
N LYS A 645 -24.49 -27.31 -16.22
CA LYS A 645 -24.69 -27.11 -14.77
C LYS A 645 -23.80 -28.07 -13.99
N LEU A 646 -22.76 -27.54 -13.38
CA LEU A 646 -21.85 -28.30 -12.53
C LEU A 646 -22.23 -28.13 -11.05
N PRO A 647 -22.01 -29.14 -10.19
CA PRO A 647 -22.25 -29.00 -8.76
C PRO A 647 -21.17 -28.13 -8.12
N TRP A 648 -21.51 -27.49 -6.99
CA TRP A 648 -20.51 -26.83 -6.15
C TRP A 648 -19.37 -27.79 -5.81
N PRO A 649 -18.11 -27.39 -5.87
CA PRO A 649 -17.55 -26.05 -6.08
C PRO A 649 -17.21 -25.72 -7.54
N LEU A 650 -17.70 -26.47 -8.50
CA LEU A 650 -17.38 -26.32 -9.92
C LEU A 650 -18.41 -25.47 -10.69
N ASN A 651 -19.43 -24.97 -10.00
CA ASN A 651 -20.52 -24.15 -10.55
C ASN A 651 -20.12 -22.69 -10.78
#